data_b1edc3fe7ec48865f72eda22866b480b
#
_entry.id   b1edc3fe7ec48865f72eda22866b480b
#
_cell.length_a   1.000
_cell.length_b   1.000
_cell.length_c   1.000
_cell.angle_alpha   90.00
_cell.angle_beta   90.00
_cell.angle_gamma   90.00
#
_symmetry.space_group_name_H-M   'P 1'
#
loop_
_entity.id
_entity.type
_entity.pdbx_description
1 polymer ?
#
loop_
_entity_poly.entity_id
_entity_poly.type
_entity_poly.pdbx_seq_one_letter_code
_entity_poly.pdbx_strand_id
1 'polypeptide(L)'
;MENKKKLLLIDGSSVAYRAFFALYNQIDRFKNRAGLHTNAIYGFHLMLNHLLERIQPTHILVAFDAGKTTFRTEMYKDYKAGRAKTPDEFREQLPYIREMLTALGIKWYELENYEADDIIGTLDKLAENEDEYDVTIVSGDKDLIQLADNNTTVEISKKGVAEFEEFTPAYLMEKMGITPKQFIDLKALMGDKSDNIPGVTKVGEKTGLKLLLEYGSLEGVYENIDGMKKSKMKENLINDKEQAFLSKTLATINITAPIAIGLDDINYSRPDLEKLVTFYDEMGFKQFKDNLGATKKQEKFDVAYTEVDSLSADMFTDDQFFYFEILGDNYHVENIIGFAWGNDKAIYASTNLDLLKDDLFKAALAKPIKTYDFKRSKVLLSHLGIDLPAPAFDSRLAKYLLSTVDDNELSTIARLYTEYVLDSDEAVYGKGAKRAVPDKAVLLSHLARKIVVLNHSEKAMLDKLTEHQQASLLFDMEQPLANVLAKMEIAGISVKKETLQDMEKANQAVIDELTQEIYDLAGMEFNINSPKQLGELLFDKMQLPTSYTKKTKTGYSTAVDVLERLAPISPIVSKILEYRQIAKLQSTYIVGLQDFILKDGKIHTRYLQDLTQTGRLSSVDPNLQNIPVRLEQGRLIRKAFVPETADEVLLSSDYSQIELRVLAHISNDEHLIAAFREGADIHTSTAMRVFGIEKAEDVTPNDRRNAKAVNFGIVYGISDYGLANNLGIPRKVAKQYIETYFERYPGIKDYMERVVRDAKDKGYVETLFHRRRELPDINARNFNVRQFAERTAINSPIQGSAADILKIAMINLDKALVDGRFKTKMLLQVHDEIILEAPKDELEAIEKLVKETMESAIELSVPLVADESVGQTWYEAK
;
A
#
# COMPACT_ATOMS: atom_id res chain seq x y z
N MET A 1 6.30 -19.00 -38.36
CA MET A 1 5.51 -17.79 -38.54
C MET A 1 6.46 -16.67 -38.20
N GLU A 2 6.80 -15.79 -39.15
CA GLU A 2 7.57 -14.60 -38.83
C GLU A 2 6.79 -13.78 -37.82
N ASN A 3 7.48 -13.25 -36.79
CA ASN A 3 6.86 -12.42 -35.78
C ASN A 3 6.41 -11.11 -36.44
N LYS A 4 5.09 -10.88 -36.55
CA LYS A 4 4.55 -9.63 -37.09
C LYS A 4 5.06 -8.45 -36.24
N LYS A 5 5.26 -7.30 -36.89
CA LYS A 5 5.57 -6.02 -36.23
C LYS A 5 4.37 -5.60 -35.40
N LYS A 6 4.60 -5.04 -34.20
CA LYS A 6 3.54 -4.57 -33.31
C LYS A 6 3.36 -3.07 -33.48
N LEU A 7 2.19 -2.64 -33.97
CA LEU A 7 1.83 -1.24 -34.13
C LEU A 7 0.84 -0.81 -33.04
N LEU A 8 1.20 0.22 -32.27
CA LEU A 8 0.34 0.83 -31.25
C LEU A 8 -0.11 2.21 -31.71
N LEU A 9 -1.42 2.39 -31.91
CA LEU A 9 -2.05 3.65 -32.27
C LEU A 9 -2.87 4.17 -31.07
N ILE A 10 -2.59 5.38 -30.61
CA ILE A 10 -3.25 5.96 -29.43
C ILE A 10 -3.99 7.23 -29.83
N ASP A 11 -5.27 7.31 -29.46
CA ASP A 11 -6.04 8.55 -29.48
C ASP A 11 -5.60 9.41 -28.27
N GLY A 12 -4.65 10.30 -28.52
CA GLY A 12 -4.03 11.15 -27.51
C GLY A 12 -5.01 12.14 -26.88
N SER A 13 -5.97 12.67 -27.67
CA SER A 13 -6.98 13.60 -27.17
C SER A 13 -7.89 12.94 -26.14
N SER A 14 -8.43 11.77 -26.47
CA SER A 14 -9.35 11.02 -25.62
C SER A 14 -8.65 10.48 -24.37
N VAL A 15 -7.45 9.92 -24.55
CA VAL A 15 -6.64 9.35 -23.44
C VAL A 15 -6.20 10.44 -22.45
N ALA A 16 -5.73 11.62 -22.96
CA ALA A 16 -5.35 12.74 -22.10
C ALA A 16 -6.55 13.30 -21.31
N TYR A 17 -7.71 13.44 -21.97
CA TYR A 17 -8.94 13.90 -21.32
C TYR A 17 -9.36 12.95 -20.20
N ARG A 18 -9.30 11.65 -20.45
CA ARG A 18 -9.62 10.62 -19.45
C ARG A 18 -8.63 10.61 -18.28
N ALA A 19 -7.34 10.74 -18.54
CA ALA A 19 -6.31 10.85 -17.54
C ALA A 19 -6.54 12.07 -16.62
N PHE A 20 -6.92 13.21 -17.20
CA PHE A 20 -7.28 14.42 -16.46
C PHE A 20 -8.41 14.16 -15.46
N PHE A 21 -9.52 13.60 -15.93
CA PHE A 21 -10.69 13.36 -15.07
C PHE A 21 -10.53 12.20 -14.08
N ALA A 22 -9.69 11.21 -14.39
CA ALA A 22 -9.37 10.13 -13.47
C ALA A 22 -8.71 10.65 -12.17
N LEU A 23 -7.93 11.73 -12.27
CA LEU A 23 -7.21 12.35 -11.17
C LEU A 23 -7.80 13.71 -10.76
N TYR A 24 -8.92 14.13 -11.34
CA TYR A 24 -9.52 15.47 -11.13
C TYR A 24 -9.86 15.74 -9.65
N ASN A 25 -10.37 14.76 -8.91
CA ASN A 25 -10.69 14.91 -7.50
C ASN A 25 -9.44 15.17 -6.62
N GLN A 26 -8.25 15.00 -7.17
CA GLN A 26 -6.96 15.22 -6.52
C GLN A 26 -6.10 16.25 -7.30
N ILE A 27 -6.71 17.07 -8.15
CA ILE A 27 -6.00 17.98 -9.06
C ILE A 27 -5.01 18.89 -8.34
N ASP A 28 -5.33 19.32 -7.12
CA ASP A 28 -4.46 20.16 -6.30
C ASP A 28 -3.17 19.47 -5.84
N ARG A 29 -3.12 18.12 -5.88
CA ARG A 29 -1.89 17.36 -5.60
C ARG A 29 -0.93 17.33 -6.79
N PHE A 30 -1.45 17.57 -7.98
CA PHE A 30 -0.72 17.52 -9.23
C PHE A 30 -0.44 18.93 -9.74
N LYS A 31 0.48 19.65 -9.07
CA LYS A 31 0.98 20.95 -9.51
C LYS A 31 2.49 20.98 -9.39
N ASN A 32 3.15 21.46 -10.45
CA ASN A 32 4.59 21.70 -10.40
C ASN A 32 4.92 22.97 -9.61
N ARG A 33 6.21 23.28 -9.45
CA ARG A 33 6.69 24.47 -8.71
C ARG A 33 6.21 25.78 -9.32
N ALA A 34 5.98 25.84 -10.63
CA ALA A 34 5.45 27.00 -11.33
C ALA A 34 3.93 27.18 -11.20
N GLY A 35 3.23 26.23 -10.63
CA GLY A 35 1.77 26.26 -10.45
C GLY A 35 0.97 25.60 -11.56
N LEU A 36 1.63 25.05 -12.59
CA LEU A 36 1.00 24.28 -13.66
C LEU A 36 0.37 23.00 -13.10
N HIS A 37 -0.86 22.71 -13.50
CA HIS A 37 -1.47 21.41 -13.19
C HIS A 37 -0.81 20.32 -14.01
N THR A 38 -0.55 19.16 -13.40
CA THR A 38 0.20 18.05 -14.01
C THR A 38 -0.53 16.71 -13.97
N ASN A 39 -1.79 16.70 -13.50
CA ASN A 39 -2.59 15.47 -13.34
C ASN A 39 -2.86 14.74 -14.65
N ALA A 40 -3.13 15.46 -15.74
CA ALA A 40 -3.30 14.84 -17.06
C ALA A 40 -1.99 14.25 -17.58
N ILE A 41 -0.89 15.00 -17.45
CA ILE A 41 0.45 14.56 -17.88
C ILE A 41 0.85 13.30 -17.10
N TYR A 42 0.68 13.32 -15.79
CA TYR A 42 1.00 12.19 -14.91
C TYR A 42 0.16 10.95 -15.24
N GLY A 43 -1.16 11.10 -15.33
CA GLY A 43 -2.07 10.00 -15.64
C GLY A 43 -1.87 9.44 -17.05
N PHE A 44 -1.58 10.29 -18.04
CA PHE A 44 -1.26 9.89 -19.41
C PHE A 44 0.04 9.07 -19.42
N HIS A 45 1.07 9.52 -18.70
CA HIS A 45 2.34 8.82 -18.61
C HIS A 45 2.22 7.45 -17.94
N LEU A 46 1.45 7.33 -16.86
CA LEU A 46 1.17 6.04 -16.23
C LEU A 46 0.51 5.06 -17.20
N MET A 47 -0.51 5.53 -17.94
CA MET A 47 -1.22 4.69 -18.93
C MET A 47 -0.29 4.28 -20.06
N LEU A 48 0.51 5.22 -20.56
CA LEU A 48 1.47 4.96 -21.63
C LEU A 48 2.52 3.92 -21.22
N ASN A 49 3.11 4.05 -20.03
CA ASN A 49 4.07 3.07 -19.53
C ASN A 49 3.47 1.68 -19.44
N HIS A 50 2.24 1.56 -18.91
CA HIS A 50 1.54 0.28 -18.85
C HIS A 50 1.32 -0.35 -20.24
N LEU A 51 0.95 0.48 -21.24
CA LEU A 51 0.79 0.00 -22.63
C LEU A 51 2.12 -0.42 -23.25
N LEU A 52 3.19 0.36 -23.05
CA LEU A 52 4.52 0.05 -23.57
C LEU A 52 5.07 -1.27 -22.97
N GLU A 53 4.92 -1.48 -21.68
CA GLU A 53 5.33 -2.70 -20.99
C GLU A 53 4.57 -3.94 -21.46
N ARG A 54 3.25 -3.82 -21.61
CA ARG A 54 2.37 -4.93 -21.99
C ARG A 54 2.47 -5.30 -23.47
N ILE A 55 2.43 -4.29 -24.35
CA ILE A 55 2.36 -4.52 -25.82
C ILE A 55 3.75 -4.68 -26.42
N GLN A 56 4.76 -3.96 -25.90
CA GLN A 56 6.12 -3.90 -26.46
C GLN A 56 6.11 -3.57 -27.96
N PRO A 57 5.56 -2.38 -28.33
CA PRO A 57 5.37 -2.03 -29.73
C PRO A 57 6.72 -1.76 -30.43
N THR A 58 6.80 -2.15 -31.71
CA THR A 58 7.90 -1.75 -32.60
C THR A 58 7.63 -0.42 -33.29
N HIS A 59 6.34 -0.07 -33.46
CA HIS A 59 5.86 1.15 -34.06
C HIS A 59 4.79 1.76 -33.18
N ILE A 60 4.82 3.10 -33.01
CA ILE A 60 3.86 3.78 -32.16
C ILE A 60 3.56 5.19 -32.68
N LEU A 61 2.28 5.54 -32.70
CA LEU A 61 1.83 6.91 -32.92
C LEU A 61 0.80 7.32 -31.87
N VAL A 62 0.86 8.57 -31.43
CA VAL A 62 -0.19 9.24 -30.67
C VAL A 62 -0.82 10.32 -31.54
N ALA A 63 -2.09 10.14 -31.92
CA ALA A 63 -2.84 11.10 -32.74
C ALA A 63 -3.58 12.11 -31.85
N PHE A 64 -3.56 13.37 -32.25
CA PHE A 64 -4.30 14.46 -31.58
C PHE A 64 -5.24 15.19 -32.56
N ASP A 65 -6.32 15.77 -32.02
CA ASP A 65 -7.15 16.70 -32.77
C ASP A 65 -6.44 18.04 -32.93
N ALA A 66 -6.35 18.54 -34.16
CA ALA A 66 -5.69 19.83 -34.48
C ALA A 66 -6.52 21.04 -34.06
N GLY A 67 -7.86 20.90 -33.98
CA GLY A 67 -8.77 22.00 -33.69
C GLY A 67 -10.22 21.56 -33.52
N LYS A 68 -11.13 22.57 -33.57
CA LYS A 68 -12.59 22.33 -33.44
C LYS A 68 -13.28 22.23 -34.77
N THR A 69 -12.67 22.71 -35.85
CA THR A 69 -13.28 22.73 -37.20
C THR A 69 -12.74 21.53 -37.97
N THR A 70 -13.63 20.69 -38.43
CA THR A 70 -13.32 19.49 -39.21
C THR A 70 -14.29 19.45 -40.41
N PHE A 71 -14.00 18.61 -41.40
CA PHE A 71 -14.94 18.41 -42.55
C PHE A 71 -16.35 17.98 -42.07
N ARG A 72 -16.46 17.30 -40.90
CA ARG A 72 -17.74 16.93 -40.27
C ARG A 72 -18.52 18.16 -39.80
N THR A 73 -17.84 19.16 -39.24
CA THR A 73 -18.50 20.43 -38.83
C THR A 73 -18.93 21.27 -40.02
N GLU A 74 -18.28 21.12 -41.20
CA GLU A 74 -18.73 21.76 -42.47
C GLU A 74 -19.98 21.06 -43.00
N MET A 75 -20.06 19.73 -42.90
CA MET A 75 -21.22 18.94 -43.33
C MET A 75 -22.44 19.12 -42.42
N TYR A 76 -22.18 19.22 -41.08
CA TYR A 76 -23.24 19.35 -40.07
C TYR A 76 -22.81 20.34 -38.99
N LYS A 77 -23.36 21.56 -39.02
CA LYS A 77 -22.94 22.67 -38.12
C LYS A 77 -23.12 22.38 -36.63
N ASP A 78 -24.07 21.52 -36.30
CA ASP A 78 -24.35 21.14 -34.90
C ASP A 78 -23.51 19.95 -34.42
N TYR A 79 -22.61 19.42 -35.24
CA TYR A 79 -21.70 18.34 -34.88
C TYR A 79 -20.84 18.79 -33.71
N LYS A 80 -20.86 18.02 -32.63
CA LYS A 80 -20.14 18.28 -31.34
C LYS A 80 -20.52 19.61 -30.65
N ALA A 81 -21.59 20.32 -31.09
CA ALA A 81 -21.97 21.62 -30.51
C ALA A 81 -22.40 21.57 -29.04
N GLY A 82 -22.84 20.42 -28.55
CA GLY A 82 -23.25 20.21 -27.16
C GLY A 82 -22.13 19.88 -26.15
N ARG A 83 -20.89 19.74 -26.62
CA ARG A 83 -19.76 19.41 -25.74
C ARG A 83 -19.44 20.57 -24.79
N ALA A 84 -19.27 20.25 -23.50
CA ALA A 84 -18.88 21.22 -22.47
C ALA A 84 -17.53 21.89 -22.81
N LYS A 85 -17.34 23.13 -22.36
CA LYS A 85 -16.06 23.83 -22.54
C LYS A 85 -14.96 23.03 -21.85
N THR A 86 -13.90 22.74 -22.58
CA THR A 86 -12.72 22.07 -22.06
C THR A 86 -12.10 22.91 -20.92
N PRO A 87 -11.86 22.33 -19.72
CA PRO A 87 -11.24 23.05 -18.61
C PRO A 87 -9.93 23.71 -19.01
N ASP A 88 -9.68 24.92 -18.54
CA ASP A 88 -8.43 25.63 -18.85
C ASP A 88 -7.23 24.92 -18.24
N GLU A 89 -7.41 24.30 -17.05
CA GLU A 89 -6.41 23.45 -16.38
C GLU A 89 -6.01 22.21 -17.17
N PHE A 90 -6.88 21.69 -18.02
CA PHE A 90 -6.56 20.60 -18.95
C PHE A 90 -5.80 21.12 -20.17
N ARG A 91 -6.27 22.24 -20.75
CA ARG A 91 -5.70 22.80 -21.96
C ARG A 91 -4.22 23.20 -21.77
N GLU A 92 -3.86 23.73 -20.61
CA GLU A 92 -2.48 24.12 -20.30
C GLU A 92 -1.51 22.93 -20.27
N GLN A 93 -1.99 21.69 -20.09
CA GLN A 93 -1.18 20.49 -19.99
C GLN A 93 -0.90 19.82 -21.36
N LEU A 94 -1.70 20.08 -22.38
CA LEU A 94 -1.57 19.41 -23.68
C LEU A 94 -0.20 19.63 -24.37
N PRO A 95 0.39 20.84 -24.38
CA PRO A 95 1.74 21.04 -24.92
C PRO A 95 2.79 20.18 -24.24
N TYR A 96 2.71 20.04 -22.93
CA TYR A 96 3.66 19.24 -22.14
C TYR A 96 3.48 17.73 -22.36
N ILE A 97 2.27 17.22 -22.64
CA ILE A 97 2.07 15.83 -23.06
C ILE A 97 2.82 15.58 -24.39
N ARG A 98 2.77 16.50 -25.35
CA ARG A 98 3.47 16.37 -26.63
C ARG A 98 5.00 16.44 -26.44
N GLU A 99 5.48 17.31 -25.56
CA GLU A 99 6.88 17.41 -25.19
C GLU A 99 7.40 16.11 -24.55
N MET A 100 6.62 15.55 -23.60
CA MET A 100 6.90 14.25 -22.98
C MET A 100 7.01 13.14 -24.03
N LEU A 101 6.05 13.04 -24.94
CA LEU A 101 6.06 12.06 -26.03
C LEU A 101 7.31 12.19 -26.89
N THR A 102 7.70 13.40 -27.24
CA THR A 102 8.91 13.67 -28.01
C THR A 102 10.17 13.21 -27.23
N ALA A 103 10.25 13.50 -25.94
CA ALA A 103 11.35 13.05 -25.09
C ALA A 103 11.37 11.52 -24.90
N LEU A 104 10.21 10.86 -24.92
CA LEU A 104 10.08 9.40 -24.91
C LEU A 104 10.41 8.72 -26.25
N GLY A 105 10.75 9.51 -27.30
CA GLY A 105 11.00 8.97 -28.64
C GLY A 105 9.74 8.48 -29.35
N ILE A 106 8.57 8.97 -28.95
CA ILE A 106 7.27 8.62 -29.49
C ILE A 106 6.79 9.72 -30.42
N LYS A 107 6.47 9.35 -31.66
CA LYS A 107 5.88 10.25 -32.64
C LYS A 107 4.46 10.61 -32.23
N TRP A 108 4.13 11.88 -32.28
CA TRP A 108 2.75 12.37 -32.22
C TRP A 108 2.42 13.14 -33.50
N TYR A 109 1.14 13.18 -33.87
CA TYR A 109 0.68 13.80 -35.10
C TYR A 109 -0.72 14.39 -34.97
N GLU A 110 -0.96 15.49 -35.65
CA GLU A 110 -2.26 16.13 -35.78
C GLU A 110 -2.43 16.64 -37.22
N LEU A 111 -3.65 16.70 -37.74
CA LEU A 111 -3.94 17.11 -39.11
C LEU A 111 -5.12 18.07 -39.11
N GLU A 112 -4.92 19.26 -39.69
CA GLU A 112 -6.00 20.25 -39.81
C GLU A 112 -7.17 19.68 -40.63
N ASN A 113 -8.39 20.02 -40.22
CA ASN A 113 -9.67 19.55 -40.78
C ASN A 113 -10.00 18.05 -40.56
N TYR A 114 -9.15 17.28 -39.89
CA TYR A 114 -9.37 15.87 -39.57
C TYR A 114 -9.30 15.65 -38.06
N GLU A 115 -9.93 14.61 -37.61
CA GLU A 115 -9.90 14.18 -36.20
C GLU A 115 -8.80 13.11 -35.98
N ALA A 116 -8.39 12.89 -34.71
CA ALA A 116 -7.45 11.86 -34.36
C ALA A 116 -7.86 10.47 -34.88
N ASP A 117 -9.18 10.19 -34.88
CA ASP A 117 -9.74 8.92 -35.35
C ASP A 117 -9.47 8.70 -36.86
N ASP A 118 -9.52 9.76 -37.67
CA ASP A 118 -9.24 9.68 -39.11
C ASP A 118 -7.75 9.39 -39.37
N ILE A 119 -6.86 9.97 -38.58
CA ILE A 119 -5.40 9.69 -38.65
C ILE A 119 -5.16 8.22 -38.29
N ILE A 120 -5.74 7.74 -37.19
CA ILE A 120 -5.64 6.37 -36.71
C ILE A 120 -6.19 5.41 -37.75
N GLY A 121 -7.41 5.66 -38.28
CA GLY A 121 -8.01 4.80 -39.28
C GLY A 121 -7.24 4.75 -40.62
N THR A 122 -6.57 5.84 -40.98
CA THR A 122 -5.72 5.87 -42.18
C THR A 122 -4.43 5.05 -41.98
N LEU A 123 -3.77 5.14 -40.85
CA LEU A 123 -2.58 4.34 -40.54
C LEU A 123 -2.91 2.85 -40.34
N ASP A 124 -4.01 2.54 -39.69
CA ASP A 124 -4.51 1.18 -39.57
C ASP A 124 -4.75 0.55 -40.95
N LYS A 125 -5.37 1.30 -41.87
CA LYS A 125 -5.58 0.85 -43.26
C LYS A 125 -4.26 0.67 -44.03
N LEU A 126 -3.25 1.49 -43.77
CA LEU A 126 -1.91 1.28 -44.36
C LEU A 126 -1.27 -0.01 -43.82
N ALA A 127 -1.37 -0.27 -42.52
CA ALA A 127 -0.88 -1.48 -41.88
C ALA A 127 -1.58 -2.75 -42.38
N GLU A 128 -2.92 -2.69 -42.58
CA GLU A 128 -3.72 -3.78 -43.19
C GLU A 128 -3.22 -4.13 -44.58
N ASN A 129 -2.87 -3.13 -45.39
CA ASN A 129 -2.39 -3.35 -46.76
C ASN A 129 -1.01 -4.02 -46.84
N GLU A 130 -0.17 -3.85 -45.81
CA GLU A 130 1.17 -4.47 -45.73
C GLU A 130 1.14 -5.89 -45.15
N ASP A 131 0.08 -6.26 -44.40
CA ASP A 131 -0.11 -7.55 -43.69
C ASP A 131 1.08 -8.03 -42.85
N GLU A 132 1.95 -7.07 -42.44
CA GLU A 132 3.13 -7.33 -41.60
C GLU A 132 2.90 -6.91 -40.14
N TYR A 133 1.75 -6.29 -39.82
CA TYR A 133 1.48 -5.68 -38.54
C TYR A 133 0.35 -6.37 -37.77
N ASP A 134 0.54 -6.49 -36.46
CA ASP A 134 -0.53 -6.66 -35.49
C ASP A 134 -0.80 -5.30 -34.86
N VAL A 135 -2.00 -4.76 -35.04
CA VAL A 135 -2.35 -3.41 -34.63
C VAL A 135 -3.14 -3.42 -33.34
N THR A 136 -2.75 -2.57 -32.39
CA THR A 136 -3.54 -2.26 -31.18
C THR A 136 -3.92 -0.78 -31.22
N ILE A 137 -5.22 -0.49 -31.22
CA ILE A 137 -5.76 0.88 -31.14
C ILE A 137 -6.25 1.11 -29.72
N VAL A 138 -5.81 2.20 -29.06
CA VAL A 138 -6.20 2.55 -27.70
C VAL A 138 -6.92 3.89 -27.67
N SER A 139 -8.17 3.91 -27.19
CA SER A 139 -8.97 5.11 -27.04
C SER A 139 -9.95 5.05 -25.86
N GLY A 140 -10.55 6.16 -25.50
CA GLY A 140 -11.76 6.25 -24.69
C GLY A 140 -13.04 6.30 -25.53
N ASP A 141 -12.92 6.45 -26.86
CA ASP A 141 -14.04 6.55 -27.78
C ASP A 141 -14.37 5.19 -28.41
N LYS A 142 -15.64 4.83 -28.36
CA LYS A 142 -16.14 3.57 -28.94
C LYS A 142 -16.26 3.61 -30.45
N ASP A 143 -16.19 4.78 -31.10
CA ASP A 143 -16.33 4.88 -32.52
C ASP A 143 -15.21 4.17 -33.27
N LEU A 144 -14.03 4.10 -32.68
CA LEU A 144 -12.90 3.33 -33.19
C LEU A 144 -13.12 1.81 -33.25
N ILE A 145 -14.17 1.27 -32.59
CA ILE A 145 -14.52 -0.18 -32.67
C ILE A 145 -14.81 -0.61 -34.13
N GLN A 146 -15.26 0.33 -34.97
CA GLN A 146 -15.49 0.07 -36.40
C GLN A 146 -14.24 -0.38 -37.15
N LEU A 147 -13.02 -0.12 -36.62
CA LEU A 147 -11.74 -0.48 -37.23
C LEU A 147 -11.28 -1.89 -36.82
N ALA A 148 -11.93 -2.54 -35.86
CA ALA A 148 -11.53 -3.87 -35.41
C ALA A 148 -11.66 -4.91 -36.54
N ASP A 149 -10.58 -5.67 -36.77
CA ASP A 149 -10.55 -6.75 -37.73
C ASP A 149 -9.69 -7.93 -37.25
N ASN A 150 -9.20 -8.82 -38.14
CA ASN A 150 -8.40 -9.98 -37.73
C ASN A 150 -6.98 -9.61 -37.27
N ASN A 151 -6.45 -8.48 -37.70
CA ASN A 151 -5.10 -7.99 -37.36
C ASN A 151 -5.15 -6.78 -36.41
N THR A 152 -6.33 -6.16 -36.24
CA THR A 152 -6.53 -4.95 -35.44
C THR A 152 -7.43 -5.22 -34.24
N THR A 153 -6.91 -5.03 -33.03
CA THR A 153 -7.66 -5.05 -31.77
C THR A 153 -7.86 -3.62 -31.26
N VAL A 154 -9.10 -3.27 -30.89
CA VAL A 154 -9.44 -1.96 -30.32
C VAL A 154 -9.65 -2.08 -28.83
N GLU A 155 -8.89 -1.34 -28.04
CA GLU A 155 -8.95 -1.31 -26.60
C GLU A 155 -9.60 -0.02 -26.12
N ILE A 156 -10.76 -0.14 -25.49
CA ILE A 156 -11.50 0.99 -24.91
C ILE A 156 -11.25 1.05 -23.41
N SER A 157 -10.71 2.17 -22.92
CA SER A 157 -10.42 2.35 -21.51
C SER A 157 -11.70 2.40 -20.66
N LYS A 158 -11.79 1.61 -19.55
CA LYS A 158 -12.97 1.50 -18.64
C LYS A 158 -12.90 2.45 -17.45
N LYS A 159 -12.15 2.08 -16.42
CA LYS A 159 -12.01 2.84 -15.17
C LYS A 159 -10.54 3.06 -14.85
N GLY A 160 -10.22 4.29 -14.42
CA GLY A 160 -8.84 4.63 -14.08
C GLY A 160 -7.92 4.65 -15.31
N VAL A 161 -6.64 4.35 -15.09
CA VAL A 161 -5.59 4.46 -16.14
C VAL A 161 -5.07 3.10 -16.64
N ALA A 162 -5.58 1.97 -16.12
CA ALA A 162 -5.02 0.63 -16.40
C ALA A 162 -6.04 -0.43 -16.85
N GLU A 163 -7.35 -0.14 -16.84
CA GLU A 163 -8.37 -1.12 -17.24
C GLU A 163 -8.88 -0.83 -18.66
N PHE A 164 -8.72 -1.80 -19.55
CA PHE A 164 -9.19 -1.74 -20.94
C PHE A 164 -10.20 -2.86 -21.24
N GLU A 165 -11.06 -2.62 -22.18
CA GLU A 165 -11.95 -3.63 -22.78
C GLU A 165 -11.55 -3.82 -24.22
N GLU A 166 -11.14 -5.04 -24.55
CA GLU A 166 -10.68 -5.42 -25.88
C GLU A 166 -11.86 -5.73 -26.79
N PHE A 167 -11.90 -5.10 -27.96
CA PHE A 167 -12.87 -5.35 -29.00
C PHE A 167 -12.18 -5.97 -30.22
N THR A 168 -12.51 -7.23 -30.47
CA THR A 168 -12.22 -7.96 -31.68
C THR A 168 -13.52 -8.26 -32.39
N PRO A 169 -13.52 -8.62 -33.70
CA PRO A 169 -14.74 -9.04 -34.40
C PRO A 169 -15.50 -10.16 -33.68
N ALA A 170 -14.78 -11.12 -33.11
CA ALA A 170 -15.35 -12.24 -32.36
C ALA A 170 -16.05 -11.77 -31.08
N TYR A 171 -15.40 -10.90 -30.32
CA TYR A 171 -15.96 -10.36 -29.07
C TYR A 171 -17.19 -9.46 -29.33
N LEU A 172 -17.16 -8.65 -30.40
CA LEU A 172 -18.29 -7.81 -30.77
C LEU A 172 -19.48 -8.66 -31.23
N MET A 173 -19.24 -9.72 -31.98
CA MET A 173 -20.27 -10.69 -32.39
C MET A 173 -20.88 -11.40 -31.18
N GLU A 174 -20.06 -11.85 -30.22
CA GLU A 174 -20.54 -12.48 -28.99
C GLU A 174 -21.39 -11.53 -28.14
N LYS A 175 -20.90 -10.30 -27.95
CA LYS A 175 -21.50 -9.32 -27.06
C LYS A 175 -22.75 -8.62 -27.60
N MET A 176 -22.75 -8.30 -28.89
CA MET A 176 -23.79 -7.46 -29.52
C MET A 176 -24.45 -8.13 -30.74
N GLY A 177 -23.94 -9.21 -31.26
CA GLY A 177 -24.43 -9.94 -32.43
C GLY A 177 -24.17 -9.22 -33.75
N ILE A 178 -23.25 -8.25 -33.78
CA ILE A 178 -22.97 -7.42 -34.99
C ILE A 178 -21.48 -7.44 -35.31
N THR A 179 -21.14 -7.15 -36.55
CA THR A 179 -19.77 -6.95 -37.03
C THR A 179 -19.28 -5.52 -36.73
N PRO A 180 -17.96 -5.25 -36.77
CA PRO A 180 -17.42 -3.89 -36.64
C PRO A 180 -18.01 -2.90 -37.70
N LYS A 181 -18.21 -3.31 -38.91
CA LYS A 181 -18.85 -2.49 -39.95
C LYS A 181 -20.32 -2.16 -39.63
N GLN A 182 -21.07 -3.10 -39.07
CA GLN A 182 -22.43 -2.87 -38.60
C GLN A 182 -22.51 -1.93 -37.39
N PHE A 183 -21.41 -1.71 -36.68
CA PHE A 183 -21.34 -0.74 -35.59
C PHE A 183 -21.58 0.70 -36.09
N ILE A 184 -21.11 1.02 -37.31
CA ILE A 184 -21.40 2.30 -37.97
C ILE A 184 -22.90 2.44 -38.24
N ASP A 185 -23.53 1.39 -38.76
CA ASP A 185 -24.97 1.37 -39.04
C ASP A 185 -25.80 1.48 -37.74
N LEU A 186 -25.32 0.88 -36.64
CA LEU A 186 -25.94 1.05 -35.33
C LEU A 186 -25.91 2.50 -34.89
N LYS A 187 -24.76 3.18 -35.02
CA LYS A 187 -24.62 4.61 -34.73
C LYS A 187 -25.49 5.48 -35.64
N ALA A 188 -25.61 5.13 -36.92
CA ALA A 188 -26.49 5.82 -37.87
C ALA A 188 -27.95 5.74 -37.46
N LEU A 189 -28.42 4.59 -36.96
CA LEU A 189 -29.78 4.39 -36.49
C LEU A 189 -30.06 5.05 -35.13
N MET A 190 -29.18 4.85 -34.15
CA MET A 190 -29.44 5.32 -32.77
C MET A 190 -29.02 6.78 -32.53
N GLY A 191 -28.16 7.32 -33.38
CA GLY A 191 -27.47 8.59 -33.15
C GLY A 191 -26.38 8.50 -32.04
N ASP A 192 -25.69 9.59 -31.81
CA ASP A 192 -24.76 9.77 -30.69
C ASP A 192 -24.98 11.12 -30.02
N LYS A 193 -25.35 11.09 -28.72
CA LYS A 193 -25.59 12.31 -27.95
C LYS A 193 -24.29 13.05 -27.62
N SER A 194 -23.15 12.34 -27.51
CA SER A 194 -21.85 12.96 -27.16
C SER A 194 -21.34 13.81 -28.33
N ASP A 195 -21.58 13.37 -29.57
CA ASP A 195 -21.14 14.03 -30.77
C ASP A 195 -22.28 14.80 -31.48
N ASN A 196 -23.43 14.79 -30.85
CA ASN A 196 -24.65 15.41 -31.38
C ASN A 196 -25.01 14.86 -32.77
N ILE A 197 -24.78 13.56 -32.99
CA ILE A 197 -25.22 12.85 -34.21
C ILE A 197 -26.70 12.50 -34.01
N PRO A 198 -27.59 12.94 -34.92
CA PRO A 198 -29.02 12.92 -34.65
C PRO A 198 -29.66 11.51 -34.64
N GLY A 199 -29.21 10.58 -35.50
CA GLY A 199 -29.83 9.27 -35.65
C GLY A 199 -31.29 9.30 -36.10
N VAL A 200 -32.04 8.23 -35.86
CA VAL A 200 -33.48 8.13 -36.12
C VAL A 200 -34.25 8.37 -34.82
N THR A 201 -35.28 9.21 -34.89
CA THR A 201 -36.13 9.60 -33.74
C THR A 201 -36.67 8.37 -33.00
N LYS A 202 -36.37 8.27 -31.68
CA LYS A 202 -36.80 7.19 -30.77
C LYS A 202 -36.24 5.79 -31.11
N VAL A 203 -35.22 5.69 -31.93
CA VAL A 203 -34.45 4.47 -32.11
C VAL A 203 -33.26 4.54 -31.17
N GLY A 204 -33.18 3.63 -30.23
CA GLY A 204 -32.03 3.45 -29.31
C GLY A 204 -31.30 2.15 -29.62
N GLU A 205 -30.24 1.88 -28.88
CA GLU A 205 -29.33 0.74 -29.10
C GLU A 205 -30.06 -0.60 -29.28
N LYS A 206 -30.97 -0.97 -28.36
CA LYS A 206 -31.73 -2.22 -28.46
C LYS A 206 -32.58 -2.32 -29.75
N THR A 207 -33.16 -1.20 -30.18
CA THR A 207 -34.00 -1.17 -31.41
C THR A 207 -33.10 -1.20 -32.63
N GLY A 208 -32.01 -0.45 -32.65
CA GLY A 208 -31.02 -0.45 -33.72
C GLY A 208 -30.41 -1.83 -33.92
N LEU A 209 -29.94 -2.50 -32.83
CA LEU A 209 -29.43 -3.89 -32.90
C LEU A 209 -30.48 -4.84 -33.50
N LYS A 210 -31.74 -4.75 -33.07
CA LYS A 210 -32.80 -5.62 -33.62
C LYS A 210 -32.98 -5.41 -35.14
N LEU A 211 -32.94 -4.16 -35.58
CA LEU A 211 -33.06 -3.84 -37.02
C LEU A 211 -31.86 -4.39 -37.81
N LEU A 212 -30.65 -4.25 -37.29
CA LEU A 212 -29.46 -4.76 -37.97
C LEU A 212 -29.38 -6.30 -37.99
N LEU A 213 -29.82 -6.95 -36.91
CA LEU A 213 -29.93 -8.42 -36.92
C LEU A 213 -30.95 -8.95 -37.91
N GLU A 214 -32.03 -8.19 -38.16
CA GLU A 214 -33.13 -8.58 -39.08
C GLU A 214 -32.81 -8.23 -40.54
N TYR A 215 -32.17 -7.05 -40.79
CA TYR A 215 -32.00 -6.51 -42.15
C TYR A 215 -30.55 -6.36 -42.60
N GLY A 216 -29.59 -6.67 -41.74
CA GLY A 216 -28.16 -6.76 -42.05
C GLY A 216 -27.41 -5.42 -42.07
N SER A 217 -27.98 -4.34 -42.57
CA SER A 217 -27.33 -3.02 -42.68
C SER A 217 -28.36 -1.89 -42.66
N LEU A 218 -27.89 -0.63 -42.56
CA LEU A 218 -28.77 0.56 -42.70
C LEU A 218 -29.49 0.54 -44.04
N GLU A 219 -28.78 0.27 -45.11
CA GLU A 219 -29.34 0.13 -46.46
C GLU A 219 -30.42 -0.97 -46.48
N GLY A 220 -30.13 -2.14 -45.94
CA GLY A 220 -31.09 -3.25 -45.84
C GLY A 220 -32.35 -2.91 -45.05
N VAL A 221 -32.25 -2.10 -44.02
CA VAL A 221 -33.43 -1.58 -43.28
C VAL A 221 -34.30 -0.76 -44.21
N TYR A 222 -33.74 0.13 -45.02
CA TYR A 222 -34.51 1.00 -45.94
C TYR A 222 -34.98 0.31 -47.20
N GLU A 223 -34.28 -0.70 -47.72
CA GLU A 223 -34.72 -1.55 -48.82
C GLU A 223 -35.96 -2.38 -48.43
N ASN A 224 -36.07 -2.78 -47.20
CA ASN A 224 -37.15 -3.60 -46.68
C ASN A 224 -38.24 -2.80 -45.96
N ILE A 225 -38.15 -1.46 -45.95
CA ILE A 225 -39.03 -0.61 -45.13
C ILE A 225 -40.51 -0.77 -45.47
N ASP A 226 -40.85 -0.97 -46.73
CA ASP A 226 -42.22 -1.16 -47.17
C ASP A 226 -42.87 -2.43 -46.60
N GLY A 227 -42.11 -3.49 -46.43
CA GLY A 227 -42.54 -4.76 -45.83
C GLY A 227 -42.73 -4.73 -44.31
N MET A 228 -42.25 -3.71 -43.65
CA MET A 228 -42.38 -3.58 -42.19
C MET A 228 -43.84 -3.32 -41.78
N LYS A 229 -44.26 -3.88 -40.63
CA LYS A 229 -45.58 -3.62 -40.04
C LYS A 229 -45.76 -2.11 -39.73
N LYS A 230 -46.96 -1.57 -39.99
CA LYS A 230 -47.28 -0.19 -39.61
C LYS A 230 -47.04 0.04 -38.12
N SER A 231 -46.15 0.97 -37.79
CA SER A 231 -45.76 1.31 -36.43
C SER A 231 -45.18 2.72 -36.40
N LYS A 232 -45.13 3.34 -35.24
CA LYS A 232 -44.48 4.64 -35.05
C LYS A 232 -42.97 4.58 -35.37
N MET A 233 -42.35 3.45 -35.16
CA MET A 233 -40.95 3.23 -35.54
C MET A 233 -40.77 3.29 -37.05
N LYS A 234 -41.62 2.60 -37.84
CA LYS A 234 -41.58 2.67 -39.31
C LYS A 234 -41.79 4.09 -39.81
N GLU A 235 -42.73 4.84 -39.24
CA GLU A 235 -42.95 6.26 -39.59
C GLU A 235 -41.68 7.09 -39.32
N ASN A 236 -41.07 6.93 -38.18
CA ASN A 236 -39.82 7.64 -37.83
C ASN A 236 -38.71 7.28 -38.82
N LEU A 237 -38.49 5.98 -39.11
CA LEU A 237 -37.51 5.55 -40.11
C LEU A 237 -37.74 6.23 -41.49
N ILE A 238 -38.97 6.30 -41.95
CA ILE A 238 -39.29 6.95 -43.24
C ILE A 238 -38.99 8.45 -43.17
N ASN A 239 -39.45 9.13 -42.10
CA ASN A 239 -39.31 10.58 -41.96
C ASN A 239 -37.84 11.01 -41.79
N ASP A 240 -37.05 10.23 -41.10
CA ASP A 240 -35.67 10.55 -40.71
C ASP A 240 -34.64 9.86 -41.64
N LYS A 241 -35.04 9.38 -42.84
CA LYS A 241 -34.16 8.65 -43.75
C LYS A 241 -32.88 9.43 -44.09
N GLU A 242 -33.02 10.67 -44.56
CA GLU A 242 -31.87 11.51 -44.90
C GLU A 242 -30.94 11.74 -43.67
N GLN A 243 -31.55 11.94 -42.51
CA GLN A 243 -30.87 12.13 -41.25
C GLN A 243 -30.07 10.88 -40.82
N ALA A 244 -30.62 9.67 -41.04
CA ALA A 244 -29.93 8.42 -40.77
C ALA A 244 -28.69 8.22 -41.66
N PHE A 245 -28.79 8.55 -42.94
CA PHE A 245 -27.62 8.47 -43.84
C PHE A 245 -26.59 9.56 -43.56
N LEU A 246 -27.02 10.78 -43.20
CA LEU A 246 -26.11 11.82 -42.69
C LEU A 246 -25.40 11.33 -41.43
N SER A 247 -26.12 10.73 -40.49
CA SER A 247 -25.54 10.15 -39.27
C SER A 247 -24.54 9.05 -39.56
N LYS A 248 -24.79 8.18 -40.57
CA LYS A 248 -23.84 7.18 -41.05
C LYS A 248 -22.54 7.84 -41.51
N THR A 249 -22.67 8.89 -42.34
CA THR A 249 -21.50 9.62 -42.88
C THR A 249 -20.68 10.29 -41.76
N LEU A 250 -21.36 10.91 -40.78
CA LEU A 250 -20.71 11.56 -39.65
C LEU A 250 -19.99 10.55 -38.71
N ALA A 251 -20.58 9.36 -38.50
CA ALA A 251 -20.02 8.30 -37.66
C ALA A 251 -18.91 7.51 -38.35
N THR A 252 -18.79 7.58 -39.68
CA THR A 252 -17.78 6.84 -40.43
C THR A 252 -16.41 7.51 -40.30
N ILE A 253 -15.40 6.74 -39.87
CA ILE A 253 -14.01 7.19 -39.81
C ILE A 253 -13.44 7.24 -41.23
N ASN A 254 -12.73 8.33 -41.55
CA ASN A 254 -12.06 8.48 -42.84
C ASN A 254 -10.70 7.72 -42.80
N ILE A 255 -10.62 6.67 -43.58
CA ILE A 255 -9.41 5.82 -43.68
C ILE A 255 -8.46 6.22 -44.83
N THR A 256 -8.66 7.40 -45.44
CA THR A 256 -7.88 7.95 -46.56
C THR A 256 -7.53 9.43 -46.34
N ALA A 257 -7.38 9.84 -45.09
CA ALA A 257 -6.98 11.20 -44.75
C ALA A 257 -5.60 11.53 -45.36
N PRO A 258 -5.33 12.75 -45.83
CA PRO A 258 -4.07 13.13 -46.48
C PRO A 258 -2.97 13.34 -45.48
N ILE A 259 -2.61 12.28 -44.72
CA ILE A 259 -1.52 12.30 -43.75
C ILE A 259 -0.15 12.37 -44.45
N ALA A 260 0.79 13.14 -43.92
CA ALA A 260 2.13 13.29 -44.45
C ALA A 260 3.15 12.34 -43.79
N ILE A 261 2.69 11.31 -43.09
CA ILE A 261 3.50 10.31 -42.39
C ILE A 261 3.12 8.90 -42.82
N GLY A 262 4.08 8.00 -42.92
CA GLY A 262 3.89 6.56 -43.19
C GLY A 262 4.26 5.70 -41.97
N LEU A 263 4.16 4.37 -42.14
CA LEU A 263 4.51 3.42 -41.07
C LEU A 263 6.00 3.47 -40.70
N ASP A 264 6.88 3.73 -41.66
CA ASP A 264 8.32 3.88 -41.41
C ASP A 264 8.67 5.13 -40.56
N ASP A 265 7.81 6.14 -40.54
CA ASP A 265 8.04 7.38 -39.77
C ASP A 265 7.70 7.25 -38.30
N ILE A 266 7.06 6.15 -37.90
CA ILE A 266 6.54 5.92 -36.54
C ILE A 266 7.22 4.76 -35.83
N ASN A 267 8.42 4.41 -36.26
CA ASN A 267 9.28 3.48 -35.55
C ASN A 267 9.50 3.97 -34.11
N TYR A 268 9.32 3.08 -33.13
CA TYR A 268 9.55 3.44 -31.72
C TYR A 268 11.04 3.55 -31.47
N SER A 269 11.49 4.78 -31.20
CA SER A 269 12.88 5.09 -30.92
C SER A 269 13.18 5.06 -29.44
N ARG A 270 14.48 5.04 -29.08
CA ARG A 270 14.87 5.10 -27.68
C ARG A 270 14.57 6.48 -27.08
N PRO A 271 14.13 6.53 -25.80
CA PRO A 271 13.96 7.79 -25.08
C PRO A 271 15.23 8.63 -25.01
N ASP A 272 15.06 9.95 -25.09
CA ASP A 272 16.10 10.94 -24.80
C ASP A 272 16.14 11.18 -23.28
N LEU A 273 17.05 10.49 -22.60
CA LEU A 273 17.14 10.48 -21.14
C LEU A 273 17.43 11.86 -20.55
N GLU A 274 18.23 12.69 -21.22
CA GLU A 274 18.55 14.04 -20.71
C GLU A 274 17.32 14.95 -20.74
N LYS A 275 16.56 14.91 -21.85
CA LYS A 275 15.30 15.64 -21.95
C LYS A 275 14.26 15.13 -20.97
N LEU A 276 14.16 13.82 -20.75
CA LEU A 276 13.24 13.25 -19.77
C LEU A 276 13.58 13.65 -18.33
N VAL A 277 14.84 13.60 -17.94
CA VAL A 277 15.29 14.08 -16.61
C VAL A 277 14.89 15.53 -16.41
N THR A 278 15.18 16.39 -17.39
CA THR A 278 14.82 17.82 -17.35
C THR A 278 13.30 18.01 -17.25
N PHE A 279 12.54 17.28 -18.07
CA PHE A 279 11.08 17.32 -18.07
C PHE A 279 10.47 16.85 -16.73
N TYR A 280 10.99 15.76 -16.16
CA TYR A 280 10.47 15.26 -14.87
C TYR A 280 10.81 16.19 -13.71
N ASP A 281 11.98 16.86 -13.74
CA ASP A 281 12.32 17.89 -12.75
C ASP A 281 11.38 19.09 -12.85
N GLU A 282 11.08 19.54 -14.06
CA GLU A 282 10.15 20.64 -14.32
C GLU A 282 8.71 20.30 -13.90
N MET A 283 8.24 19.09 -14.19
CA MET A 283 6.90 18.63 -13.84
C MET A 283 6.77 18.21 -12.36
N GLY A 284 7.87 18.05 -11.63
CA GLY A 284 7.90 17.56 -10.26
C GLY A 284 7.64 16.04 -10.16
N PHE A 285 7.98 15.30 -11.19
CA PHE A 285 7.75 13.84 -11.31
C PHE A 285 8.95 13.05 -10.76
N LYS A 286 9.20 13.19 -9.46
CA LYS A 286 10.34 12.55 -8.79
C LYS A 286 10.34 11.03 -9.03
N GLN A 287 9.23 10.35 -8.86
CA GLN A 287 9.13 8.90 -9.06
C GLN A 287 9.51 8.43 -10.48
N PHE A 288 9.06 9.16 -11.51
CA PHE A 288 9.44 8.83 -12.90
C PHE A 288 10.90 9.13 -13.15
N LYS A 289 11.45 10.20 -12.57
CA LYS A 289 12.88 10.53 -12.65
C LYS A 289 13.74 9.46 -11.97
N ASP A 290 13.37 9.04 -10.77
CA ASP A 290 14.09 8.01 -10.02
C ASP A 290 14.06 6.67 -10.79
N ASN A 291 12.94 6.37 -11.46
CA ASN A 291 12.82 5.23 -12.35
C ASN A 291 13.69 5.34 -13.61
N LEU A 292 14.00 6.56 -14.14
CA LEU A 292 14.94 6.73 -15.24
C LEU A 292 16.40 6.42 -14.84
N GLY A 293 16.79 6.73 -13.62
CA GLY A 293 18.10 6.34 -13.07
C GLY A 293 18.26 4.81 -12.97
N ALA A 294 17.12 4.08 -12.89
CA ALA A 294 17.05 2.62 -12.94
C ALA A 294 17.06 2.06 -14.39
N THR A 295 16.89 2.88 -15.43
CA THR A 295 17.00 2.48 -16.84
C THR A 295 18.44 2.52 -17.39
N LYS A 296 19.47 2.31 -16.57
CA LYS A 296 20.63 1.56 -17.04
C LYS A 296 20.06 0.23 -17.56
N LYS A 297 20.39 -0.12 -18.82
CA LYS A 297 20.00 -1.38 -19.48
C LYS A 297 19.82 -2.50 -18.44
N GLN A 298 18.57 -2.68 -17.90
CA GLN A 298 18.33 -3.84 -17.06
C GLN A 298 18.15 -5.02 -18.00
N GLU A 299 19.17 -5.83 -18.13
CA GLU A 299 19.11 -7.04 -18.94
C GLU A 299 18.61 -8.20 -18.07
N LYS A 300 17.65 -8.99 -18.57
CA LYS A 300 17.47 -10.35 -18.05
C LYS A 300 18.81 -11.05 -18.25
N PHE A 301 19.44 -11.42 -17.16
CA PHE A 301 20.78 -12.00 -17.20
C PHE A 301 20.74 -13.48 -16.94
N ASP A 302 21.53 -14.23 -17.69
CA ASP A 302 21.79 -15.62 -17.41
C ASP A 302 22.92 -15.72 -16.38
N VAL A 303 22.66 -16.46 -15.29
CA VAL A 303 23.61 -16.65 -14.21
C VAL A 303 24.23 -18.03 -14.34
N ALA A 304 25.55 -18.07 -14.45
CA ALA A 304 26.29 -19.32 -14.29
C ALA A 304 26.30 -19.70 -12.80
N TYR A 305 25.80 -20.85 -12.46
CA TYR A 305 25.83 -21.40 -11.10
C TYR A 305 26.17 -22.91 -11.16
N THR A 306 26.65 -23.40 -10.04
CA THR A 306 26.91 -24.85 -9.86
C THR A 306 25.78 -25.44 -9.02
N GLU A 307 25.05 -26.40 -9.56
CA GLU A 307 24.15 -27.25 -8.76
C GLU A 307 25.00 -28.20 -7.92
N VAL A 308 24.74 -28.27 -6.61
CA VAL A 308 25.58 -28.97 -5.64
C VAL A 308 24.82 -30.13 -5.00
N ASP A 309 25.39 -31.35 -5.09
CA ASP A 309 24.92 -32.53 -4.38
C ASP A 309 25.95 -33.04 -3.35
N SER A 310 27.17 -32.51 -3.35
CA SER A 310 28.24 -32.81 -2.37
C SER A 310 29.09 -31.54 -2.14
N LEU A 311 29.57 -31.33 -0.92
CA LEU A 311 30.34 -30.15 -0.54
C LEU A 311 31.85 -30.38 -0.63
N SER A 312 32.58 -29.31 -0.92
CA SER A 312 34.03 -29.18 -0.76
C SER A 312 34.41 -27.87 -0.12
N ALA A 313 35.55 -27.81 0.56
CA ALA A 313 35.92 -26.64 1.36
C ALA A 313 36.14 -25.37 0.55
N ASP A 314 36.50 -25.48 -0.72
CA ASP A 314 36.72 -24.36 -1.64
C ASP A 314 35.42 -23.66 -2.08
N MET A 315 34.25 -24.27 -1.83
CA MET A 315 32.94 -23.65 -2.05
C MET A 315 32.59 -22.57 -1.01
N PHE A 316 33.35 -22.46 0.06
CA PHE A 316 33.10 -21.52 1.17
C PHE A 316 34.21 -20.49 1.29
N THR A 317 33.82 -19.22 1.30
CA THR A 317 34.69 -18.06 1.49
C THR A 317 34.12 -17.13 2.57
N ASP A 318 34.94 -16.23 3.12
CA ASP A 318 34.49 -15.30 4.15
C ASP A 318 33.59 -14.16 3.60
N ASP A 319 33.61 -13.96 2.27
CA ASP A 319 32.83 -12.89 1.63
C ASP A 319 31.80 -13.49 0.65
N GLN A 320 30.71 -13.99 1.19
CA GLN A 320 29.63 -14.58 0.40
C GLN A 320 28.27 -14.40 1.08
N PHE A 321 27.22 -14.33 0.27
CA PHE A 321 25.84 -14.34 0.72
C PHE A 321 25.30 -15.75 0.84
N PHE A 322 24.37 -15.95 1.78
CA PHE A 322 23.56 -17.14 1.96
C PHE A 322 22.09 -16.78 1.83
N TYR A 323 21.33 -17.58 1.10
CA TYR A 323 19.91 -17.39 0.92
C TYR A 323 19.16 -18.72 1.05
N PHE A 324 18.13 -18.74 1.90
CA PHE A 324 17.29 -19.92 2.16
C PHE A 324 15.86 -19.60 1.73
N GLU A 325 15.30 -20.40 0.81
CA GLU A 325 14.00 -20.14 0.22
C GLU A 325 12.91 -20.95 0.88
N ILE A 326 11.75 -20.31 1.07
CA ILE A 326 10.50 -20.93 1.50
C ILE A 326 9.37 -20.48 0.59
N LEU A 327 8.29 -21.25 0.54
CA LEU A 327 7.17 -20.90 -0.31
C LEU A 327 6.21 -19.91 0.34
N GLY A 328 5.85 -20.12 1.59
CA GLY A 328 4.95 -19.24 2.38
C GLY A 328 5.68 -18.13 3.11
N ASP A 329 4.92 -17.34 3.88
CA ASP A 329 5.46 -16.22 4.63
C ASP A 329 5.77 -16.56 6.10
N ASN A 330 5.06 -17.57 6.67
CA ASN A 330 5.26 -17.98 8.07
C ASN A 330 6.34 -19.06 8.19
N TYR A 331 7.57 -18.62 8.41
CA TYR A 331 8.74 -19.49 8.51
C TYR A 331 8.78 -20.38 9.76
N HIS A 332 7.84 -20.25 10.71
CA HIS A 332 7.71 -21.19 11.84
C HIS A 332 7.08 -22.53 11.42
N VAL A 333 6.30 -22.52 10.34
CA VAL A 333 5.59 -23.71 9.83
C VAL A 333 6.01 -24.11 8.42
N GLU A 334 6.79 -23.29 7.73
CA GLU A 334 7.29 -23.56 6.39
C GLU A 334 8.60 -24.37 6.40
N ASN A 335 8.85 -25.07 5.31
CA ASN A 335 10.10 -25.79 5.09
C ASN A 335 10.94 -25.06 4.03
N ILE A 336 12.28 -25.16 4.15
CA ILE A 336 13.19 -24.72 3.11
C ILE A 336 12.96 -25.57 1.86
N ILE A 337 12.72 -24.93 0.70
CA ILE A 337 12.51 -25.58 -0.59
C ILE A 337 13.76 -25.62 -1.45
N GLY A 338 14.75 -24.82 -1.11
CA GLY A 338 16.06 -24.73 -1.76
C GLY A 338 16.88 -23.61 -1.13
N PHE A 339 18.17 -23.60 -1.41
CA PHE A 339 19.09 -22.60 -0.89
C PHE A 339 20.24 -22.35 -1.88
N ALA A 340 20.84 -21.18 -1.77
CA ALA A 340 21.99 -20.80 -2.59
C ALA A 340 22.97 -19.98 -1.73
N TRP A 341 24.24 -20.03 -2.13
CA TRP A 341 25.30 -19.23 -1.50
C TRP A 341 26.37 -18.88 -2.55
N GLY A 342 27.10 -17.83 -2.32
CA GLY A 342 28.17 -17.43 -3.21
C GLY A 342 28.44 -15.94 -3.23
N ASN A 343 29.33 -15.58 -4.13
CA ASN A 343 29.75 -14.21 -4.40
C ASN A 343 29.93 -13.98 -5.91
N ASP A 344 30.56 -12.89 -6.32
CA ASP A 344 30.79 -12.54 -7.73
C ASP A 344 31.64 -13.54 -8.50
N LYS A 345 32.39 -14.41 -7.80
CA LYS A 345 33.32 -15.39 -8.41
C LYS A 345 32.67 -16.76 -8.65
N ALA A 346 31.83 -17.22 -7.73
CA ALA A 346 31.17 -18.49 -7.82
C ALA A 346 29.84 -18.47 -7.04
N ILE A 347 28.83 -19.10 -7.65
CA ILE A 347 27.48 -19.25 -7.07
C ILE A 347 27.12 -20.72 -7.06
N TYR A 348 26.64 -21.17 -5.92
CA TYR A 348 26.23 -22.52 -5.65
C TYR A 348 24.77 -22.56 -5.27
N ALA A 349 24.02 -23.58 -5.72
CA ALA A 349 22.60 -23.73 -5.37
C ALA A 349 22.24 -25.21 -5.22
N SER A 350 21.33 -25.52 -4.30
CA SER A 350 20.90 -26.89 -4.04
C SER A 350 19.47 -26.95 -3.51
N THR A 351 18.79 -28.07 -3.78
CA THR A 351 17.55 -28.48 -3.12
C THR A 351 17.77 -29.63 -2.14
N ASN A 352 19.00 -30.15 -2.02
CA ASN A 352 19.36 -31.20 -1.09
C ASN A 352 19.62 -30.64 0.31
N LEU A 353 18.61 -30.68 1.18
CA LEU A 353 18.66 -30.12 2.54
C LEU A 353 19.63 -30.87 3.47
N ASP A 354 20.06 -32.10 3.14
CA ASP A 354 21.03 -32.83 3.95
C ASP A 354 22.42 -32.16 3.92
N LEU A 355 22.72 -31.39 2.85
CA LEU A 355 23.93 -30.58 2.80
C LEU A 355 24.02 -29.53 3.91
N LEU A 356 22.89 -29.01 4.41
CA LEU A 356 22.89 -28.06 5.52
C LEU A 356 23.36 -28.67 6.83
N LYS A 357 23.28 -30.01 6.96
CA LYS A 357 23.74 -30.77 8.13
C LYS A 357 25.21 -31.17 8.05
N ASP A 358 25.83 -30.97 6.91
CA ASP A 358 27.26 -31.26 6.69
C ASP A 358 28.16 -30.34 7.55
N ASP A 359 29.27 -30.87 8.04
CA ASP A 359 30.19 -30.15 8.92
C ASP A 359 30.82 -28.92 8.24
N LEU A 360 31.07 -28.99 6.92
CA LEU A 360 31.57 -27.84 6.15
C LEU A 360 30.56 -26.70 6.11
N PHE A 361 29.26 -27.00 5.87
CA PHE A 361 28.20 -26.00 5.84
C PHE A 361 27.98 -25.41 7.24
N LYS A 362 27.94 -26.25 8.28
CA LYS A 362 27.84 -25.81 9.67
C LYS A 362 29.02 -24.92 10.08
N ALA A 363 30.26 -25.26 9.66
CA ALA A 363 31.41 -24.42 9.93
C ALA A 363 31.32 -23.04 9.26
N ALA A 364 30.75 -22.96 8.04
CA ALA A 364 30.52 -21.70 7.36
C ALA A 364 29.46 -20.85 8.08
N LEU A 365 28.36 -21.48 8.54
CA LEU A 365 27.28 -20.82 9.25
C LEU A 365 27.61 -20.48 10.72
N ALA A 366 28.65 -21.03 11.30
CA ALA A 366 29.13 -20.67 12.62
C ALA A 366 29.80 -19.28 12.70
N LYS A 367 30.03 -18.63 11.55
CA LYS A 367 30.52 -17.26 11.43
C LYS A 367 29.37 -16.30 11.17
N PRO A 368 29.53 -14.99 11.38
CA PRO A 368 28.56 -14.00 10.92
C PRO A 368 28.35 -14.08 9.42
N ILE A 369 27.07 -14.14 8.97
CA ILE A 369 26.73 -14.33 7.56
C ILE A 369 26.15 -13.06 6.93
N LYS A 370 26.35 -12.89 5.61
CA LYS A 370 25.59 -11.95 4.78
C LYS A 370 24.35 -12.65 4.25
N THR A 371 23.20 -12.02 4.38
CA THR A 371 21.93 -12.61 3.92
C THR A 371 20.89 -11.53 3.60
N TYR A 372 19.73 -11.94 3.07
CA TYR A 372 18.62 -11.04 2.80
C TYR A 372 17.74 -10.76 4.04
N ASP A 373 17.45 -11.76 4.85
CA ASP A 373 16.63 -11.69 6.06
C ASP A 373 17.24 -12.64 7.10
N PHE A 374 18.05 -12.08 7.97
CA PHE A 374 18.79 -12.87 8.98
C PHE A 374 17.84 -13.55 9.97
N LYS A 375 16.84 -12.84 10.48
CA LYS A 375 15.90 -13.36 11.45
C LYS A 375 15.15 -14.59 10.91
N ARG A 376 14.61 -14.49 9.68
CA ARG A 376 14.00 -15.61 8.97
C ARG A 376 14.98 -16.79 8.82
N SER A 377 16.19 -16.50 8.37
CA SER A 377 17.22 -17.52 8.17
C SER A 377 17.57 -18.25 9.46
N LYS A 378 17.71 -17.51 10.57
CA LYS A 378 18.02 -18.08 11.91
C LYS A 378 16.89 -18.97 12.40
N VAL A 379 15.63 -18.55 12.28
CA VAL A 379 14.48 -19.36 12.71
C VAL A 379 14.37 -20.63 11.86
N LEU A 380 14.48 -20.54 10.52
CA LEU A 380 14.43 -21.72 9.63
C LEU A 380 15.53 -22.75 9.95
N LEU A 381 16.75 -22.28 10.16
CA LEU A 381 17.90 -23.16 10.43
C LEU A 381 17.84 -23.76 11.85
N SER A 382 17.20 -23.07 12.81
CA SER A 382 16.98 -23.62 14.16
C SER A 382 16.13 -24.88 14.15
N HIS A 383 15.20 -25.03 13.21
CA HIS A 383 14.42 -26.28 13.00
C HIS A 383 15.29 -27.47 12.59
N LEU A 384 16.48 -27.20 12.02
CA LEU A 384 17.49 -28.22 11.68
C LEU A 384 18.57 -28.38 12.76
N GLY A 385 18.43 -27.70 13.91
CA GLY A 385 19.41 -27.70 15.00
C GLY A 385 20.65 -26.87 14.70
N ILE A 386 20.58 -25.91 13.76
CA ILE A 386 21.68 -25.01 13.40
C ILE A 386 21.38 -23.62 13.95
N ASP A 387 22.28 -23.09 14.77
CA ASP A 387 22.20 -21.74 15.29
C ASP A 387 23.10 -20.78 14.49
N LEU A 388 22.54 -19.65 14.05
CA LEU A 388 23.30 -18.57 13.43
C LEU A 388 23.74 -17.56 14.50
N PRO A 389 25.04 -17.19 14.57
CA PRO A 389 25.53 -16.34 15.66
C PRO A 389 25.08 -14.88 15.51
N ALA A 390 25.29 -14.28 14.33
CA ALA A 390 24.98 -12.87 14.05
C ALA A 390 24.92 -12.62 12.53
N PRO A 391 24.27 -11.54 12.08
CA PRO A 391 24.40 -11.07 10.71
C PRO A 391 25.71 -10.27 10.53
N ALA A 392 26.41 -10.52 9.41
CA ALA A 392 27.44 -9.62 8.92
C ALA A 392 26.81 -8.47 8.12
N PHE A 393 25.81 -8.80 7.29
CA PHE A 393 25.00 -7.83 6.55
C PHE A 393 23.62 -8.42 6.24
N ASP A 394 22.58 -7.62 6.52
CA ASP A 394 21.19 -7.94 6.19
C ASP A 394 20.65 -6.93 5.16
N SER A 395 20.50 -7.39 3.92
CA SER A 395 20.07 -6.52 2.81
C SER A 395 18.65 -6.02 2.96
N ARG A 396 17.76 -6.78 3.61
CA ARG A 396 16.35 -6.39 3.84
C ARG A 396 16.26 -5.23 4.82
N LEU A 397 17.01 -5.30 5.92
CA LEU A 397 17.06 -4.22 6.90
C LEU A 397 17.78 -2.99 6.35
N ALA A 398 18.86 -3.18 5.58
CA ALA A 398 19.54 -2.08 4.90
C ALA A 398 18.60 -1.31 3.95
N LYS A 399 17.81 -2.04 3.13
CA LYS A 399 16.80 -1.43 2.24
C LYS A 399 15.70 -0.71 3.02
N TYR A 400 15.20 -1.29 4.08
CA TYR A 400 14.17 -0.67 4.93
C TYR A 400 14.63 0.69 5.50
N LEU A 401 15.86 0.80 5.95
CA LEU A 401 16.41 2.07 6.46
C LEU A 401 16.54 3.13 5.37
N LEU A 402 16.85 2.71 4.14
CA LEU A 402 17.04 3.63 3.01
C LEU A 402 15.71 4.14 2.41
N SER A 403 14.64 3.36 2.47
CA SER A 403 13.31 3.78 2.01
C SER A 403 12.22 2.95 2.70
N THR A 404 11.30 3.63 3.37
CA THR A 404 10.11 3.03 3.99
C THR A 404 8.87 3.09 3.08
N VAL A 405 9.00 3.63 1.88
CA VAL A 405 7.90 3.81 0.91
C VAL A 405 7.81 2.64 -0.05
N ASP A 406 8.96 2.18 -0.55
CA ASP A 406 9.04 1.00 -1.42
C ASP A 406 8.94 -0.28 -0.60
N ASP A 407 8.43 -1.38 -1.22
CA ASP A 407 8.47 -2.70 -0.60
C ASP A 407 9.92 -3.19 -0.39
N ASN A 408 10.09 -4.21 0.44
CA ASN A 408 11.41 -4.76 0.77
C ASN A 408 11.76 -6.02 -0.06
N GLU A 409 11.07 -6.30 -1.17
CA GLU A 409 11.35 -7.47 -2.02
C GLU A 409 12.71 -7.38 -2.70
N LEU A 410 13.32 -8.54 -2.98
CA LEU A 410 14.60 -8.59 -3.70
C LEU A 410 14.49 -8.05 -5.14
N SER A 411 13.33 -8.19 -5.78
CA SER A 411 13.05 -7.57 -7.07
C SER A 411 13.12 -6.04 -7.01
N THR A 412 12.66 -5.44 -5.90
CA THR A 412 12.77 -4.00 -5.65
C THR A 412 14.21 -3.59 -5.33
N ILE A 413 14.94 -4.38 -4.54
CA ILE A 413 16.37 -4.16 -4.29
C ILE A 413 17.15 -4.21 -5.61
N ALA A 414 16.90 -5.20 -6.47
CA ALA A 414 17.50 -5.30 -7.80
C ALA A 414 17.29 -4.01 -8.60
N ARG A 415 16.04 -3.55 -8.68
CA ARG A 415 15.66 -2.34 -9.42
C ARG A 415 16.33 -1.07 -8.90
N LEU A 416 16.44 -0.90 -7.58
CA LEU A 416 16.92 0.33 -6.97
C LEU A 416 18.45 0.42 -6.85
N TYR A 417 19.13 -0.71 -6.69
CA TYR A 417 20.55 -0.73 -6.30
C TYR A 417 21.45 -1.53 -7.23
N THR A 418 20.90 -2.14 -8.30
CA THR A 418 21.68 -2.91 -9.28
C THR A 418 21.28 -2.54 -10.72
N GLU A 419 22.01 -3.10 -11.69
CA GLU A 419 21.69 -3.03 -13.11
C GLU A 419 20.87 -4.24 -13.61
N TYR A 420 20.49 -5.16 -12.69
CA TYR A 420 19.83 -6.43 -13.02
C TYR A 420 18.31 -6.36 -12.84
N VAL A 421 17.58 -7.12 -13.67
CA VAL A 421 16.15 -7.40 -13.49
C VAL A 421 15.99 -8.74 -12.79
N LEU A 422 15.39 -8.75 -11.62
CA LEU A 422 14.97 -9.95 -10.91
C LEU A 422 13.45 -10.06 -10.97
N ASP A 423 12.95 -11.21 -11.47
CA ASP A 423 11.51 -11.49 -11.39
C ASP A 423 11.06 -11.59 -9.93
N SER A 424 9.87 -11.08 -9.60
CA SER A 424 9.31 -11.20 -8.25
C SER A 424 9.00 -12.66 -7.90
N ASP A 425 8.97 -12.99 -6.61
CA ASP A 425 8.59 -14.34 -6.16
C ASP A 425 7.16 -14.71 -6.59
N GLU A 426 6.24 -13.72 -6.66
CA GLU A 426 4.88 -13.92 -7.19
C GLU A 426 4.90 -14.32 -8.68
N ALA A 427 5.80 -13.76 -9.47
CA ALA A 427 5.94 -14.10 -10.88
C ALA A 427 6.50 -15.53 -11.10
N VAL A 428 7.40 -15.98 -10.21
CA VAL A 428 8.07 -17.29 -10.32
C VAL A 428 7.25 -18.41 -9.68
N TYR A 429 6.67 -18.15 -8.50
CA TYR A 429 5.98 -19.17 -7.69
C TYR A 429 4.45 -19.12 -7.81
N GLY A 430 3.89 -18.07 -8.42
CA GLY A 430 2.44 -17.82 -8.48
C GLY A 430 1.87 -17.10 -7.26
N LYS A 431 0.58 -16.77 -7.31
CA LYS A 431 -0.14 -15.98 -6.32
C LYS A 431 -1.23 -16.76 -5.61
N GLY A 432 -1.35 -16.55 -4.28
CA GLY A 432 -2.43 -17.13 -3.46
C GLY A 432 -2.52 -18.65 -3.60
N ALA A 433 -3.69 -19.19 -3.88
CA ALA A 433 -3.91 -20.63 -4.00
C ALA A 433 -3.17 -21.31 -5.20
N LYS A 434 -2.60 -20.52 -6.11
CA LYS A 434 -1.80 -21.02 -7.26
C LYS A 434 -0.30 -21.04 -6.96
N ARG A 435 0.11 -20.62 -5.76
CA ARG A 435 1.53 -20.59 -5.36
C ARG A 435 2.04 -22.02 -5.20
N ALA A 436 3.10 -22.37 -5.92
CA ALA A 436 3.67 -23.70 -5.93
C ALA A 436 5.18 -23.67 -6.18
N VAL A 437 5.89 -24.70 -5.72
CA VAL A 437 7.31 -24.87 -6.04
C VAL A 437 7.44 -25.14 -7.54
N PRO A 438 8.24 -24.34 -8.29
CA PRO A 438 8.44 -24.56 -9.72
C PRO A 438 9.37 -25.74 -9.98
N ASP A 439 9.59 -26.04 -11.26
CA ASP A 439 10.60 -27.03 -11.66
C ASP A 439 11.97 -26.69 -11.06
N LYS A 440 12.73 -27.71 -10.68
CA LYS A 440 14.03 -27.58 -10.00
C LYS A 440 14.98 -26.61 -10.71
N ALA A 441 15.08 -26.68 -12.01
CA ALA A 441 15.97 -25.82 -12.80
C ALA A 441 15.54 -24.33 -12.70
N VAL A 442 14.23 -24.05 -12.70
CA VAL A 442 13.67 -22.71 -12.54
C VAL A 442 13.96 -22.20 -11.13
N LEU A 443 13.72 -23.01 -10.09
CA LEU A 443 14.02 -22.67 -8.70
C LEU A 443 15.49 -22.33 -8.51
N LEU A 444 16.41 -23.23 -8.91
CA LEU A 444 17.85 -23.01 -8.71
C LEU A 444 18.37 -21.79 -9.48
N SER A 445 17.89 -21.58 -10.71
CA SER A 445 18.23 -20.40 -11.50
C SER A 445 17.75 -19.10 -10.81
N HIS A 446 16.54 -19.10 -10.25
CA HIS A 446 16.00 -17.94 -9.54
C HIS A 446 16.80 -17.67 -8.26
N LEU A 447 17.15 -18.70 -7.48
CA LEU A 447 18.00 -18.58 -6.30
C LEU A 447 19.38 -18.01 -6.62
N ALA A 448 20.00 -18.49 -7.70
CA ALA A 448 21.29 -17.98 -8.16
C ALA A 448 21.22 -16.50 -8.54
N ARG A 449 20.16 -16.08 -9.24
CA ARG A 449 19.93 -14.64 -9.55
C ARG A 449 19.75 -13.79 -8.28
N LYS A 450 19.08 -14.31 -7.24
CA LYS A 450 18.97 -13.64 -5.94
C LYS A 450 20.35 -13.38 -5.33
N ILE A 451 21.27 -14.36 -5.39
CA ILE A 451 22.66 -14.20 -4.89
C ILE A 451 23.40 -13.10 -5.66
N VAL A 452 23.26 -13.04 -7.00
CA VAL A 452 23.86 -11.94 -7.79
C VAL A 452 23.36 -10.58 -7.33
N VAL A 453 22.03 -10.44 -7.19
CA VAL A 453 21.42 -9.17 -6.75
C VAL A 453 21.93 -8.76 -5.36
N LEU A 454 22.03 -9.71 -4.42
CA LEU A 454 22.54 -9.44 -3.07
C LEU A 454 23.98 -8.93 -3.09
N ASN A 455 24.87 -9.60 -3.84
CA ASN A 455 26.28 -9.19 -3.96
C ASN A 455 26.42 -7.79 -4.60
N HIS A 456 25.72 -7.53 -5.69
CA HIS A 456 25.85 -6.26 -6.43
C HIS A 456 25.14 -5.07 -5.75
N SER A 457 24.14 -5.31 -4.87
CA SER A 457 23.41 -4.25 -4.16
C SER A 457 24.11 -3.80 -2.87
N GLU A 458 24.92 -4.64 -2.24
CA GLU A 458 25.52 -4.37 -0.93
C GLU A 458 26.26 -3.04 -0.87
N LYS A 459 27.22 -2.84 -1.80
CA LYS A 459 28.04 -1.62 -1.82
C LYS A 459 27.19 -0.34 -2.01
N ALA A 460 26.25 -0.39 -2.94
CA ALA A 460 25.39 0.77 -3.23
C ALA A 460 24.51 1.13 -2.04
N MET A 461 24.01 0.14 -1.30
CA MET A 461 23.23 0.37 -0.08
C MET A 461 24.10 0.91 1.05
N LEU A 462 25.30 0.35 1.26
CA LEU A 462 26.26 0.83 2.28
C LEU A 462 26.72 2.26 2.04
N ASP A 463 27.02 2.61 0.80
CA ASP A 463 27.41 3.97 0.42
C ASP A 463 26.28 4.97 0.78
N LYS A 464 25.02 4.64 0.45
CA LYS A 464 23.85 5.48 0.79
C LYS A 464 23.56 5.53 2.29
N LEU A 465 23.66 4.41 3.03
CA LEU A 465 23.52 4.41 4.48
C LEU A 465 24.56 5.29 5.16
N THR A 466 25.78 5.31 4.63
CA THR A 466 26.85 6.17 5.12
C THR A 466 26.54 7.66 4.83
N GLU A 467 26.10 7.98 3.62
CA GLU A 467 25.66 9.34 3.24
C GLU A 467 24.50 9.82 4.14
N HIS A 468 23.56 8.93 4.47
CA HIS A 468 22.43 9.25 5.32
C HIS A 468 22.75 9.21 6.82
N GLN A 469 23.97 8.89 7.24
CA GLN A 469 24.37 8.70 8.64
C GLN A 469 23.59 7.59 9.36
N GLN A 470 23.18 6.55 8.60
CA GLN A 470 22.37 5.43 9.10
C GLN A 470 23.14 4.10 9.22
N ALA A 471 24.45 4.10 8.94
CA ALA A 471 25.26 2.88 9.05
C ALA A 471 25.27 2.31 10.47
N SER A 472 25.44 3.14 11.51
CA SER A 472 25.36 2.69 12.90
C SER A 472 23.94 2.20 13.27
N LEU A 473 22.91 2.81 12.73
CA LEU A 473 21.51 2.35 12.93
C LEU A 473 21.33 0.91 12.42
N LEU A 474 21.95 0.56 11.28
CA LEU A 474 21.95 -0.81 10.76
C LEU A 474 22.76 -1.75 11.63
N PHE A 475 24.04 -1.44 11.85
CA PHE A 475 25.00 -2.39 12.44
C PHE A 475 24.92 -2.48 13.96
N ASP A 476 24.59 -1.38 14.65
CA ASP A 476 24.60 -1.32 16.12
C ASP A 476 23.17 -1.48 16.70
N MET A 477 22.12 -1.40 15.87
CA MET A 477 20.73 -1.51 16.35
C MET A 477 19.92 -2.56 15.58
N GLU A 478 19.64 -2.37 14.27
CA GLU A 478 18.66 -3.22 13.57
C GLU A 478 19.16 -4.67 13.41
N GLN A 479 20.40 -4.88 13.03
CA GLN A 479 20.97 -6.22 12.88
C GLN A 479 21.12 -6.96 14.23
N PRO A 480 21.64 -6.36 15.31
CA PRO A 480 21.63 -7.00 16.64
C PRO A 480 20.21 -7.32 17.13
N LEU A 481 19.27 -6.40 16.91
CA LEU A 481 17.86 -6.62 17.25
C LEU A 481 17.24 -7.80 16.48
N ALA A 482 17.57 -7.98 15.19
CA ALA A 482 17.09 -9.13 14.42
C ALA A 482 17.49 -10.47 15.07
N ASN A 483 18.68 -10.54 15.68
CA ASN A 483 19.12 -11.71 16.44
C ASN A 483 18.33 -11.90 17.74
N VAL A 484 18.06 -10.80 18.47
CA VAL A 484 17.22 -10.84 19.69
C VAL A 484 15.80 -11.32 19.35
N LEU A 485 15.19 -10.73 18.33
CA LEU A 485 13.85 -11.11 17.90
C LEU A 485 13.78 -12.56 17.43
N ALA A 486 14.80 -13.05 16.71
CA ALA A 486 14.87 -14.47 16.35
C ALA A 486 14.86 -15.39 17.57
N LYS A 487 15.64 -15.07 18.62
CA LYS A 487 15.64 -15.83 19.86
C LYS A 487 14.27 -15.83 20.54
N MET A 488 13.59 -14.66 20.59
CA MET A 488 12.24 -14.52 21.15
C MET A 488 11.21 -15.36 20.35
N GLU A 489 11.28 -15.29 19.05
CA GLU A 489 10.37 -16.05 18.15
C GLU A 489 10.60 -17.56 18.28
N ILE A 490 11.86 -18.02 18.40
CA ILE A 490 12.22 -19.43 18.62
C ILE A 490 11.75 -19.91 20.00
N ALA A 491 11.90 -19.07 21.03
CA ALA A 491 11.45 -19.42 22.39
C ALA A 491 9.93 -19.61 22.45
N GLY A 492 9.18 -18.70 21.81
CA GLY A 492 7.72 -18.68 21.86
C GLY A 492 7.15 -18.49 23.27
N ILE A 493 5.87 -18.24 23.37
CA ILE A 493 5.16 -18.13 24.67
C ILE A 493 4.17 -19.28 24.85
N SER A 494 4.18 -19.91 26.02
CA SER A 494 3.30 -21.03 26.34
C SER A 494 1.86 -20.57 26.53
N VAL A 495 0.90 -21.36 26.01
CA VAL A 495 -0.53 -21.04 26.03
C VAL A 495 -1.33 -22.22 26.55
N LYS A 496 -2.16 -21.99 27.58
CA LYS A 496 -3.14 -22.94 28.06
C LYS A 496 -4.36 -22.94 27.15
N LYS A 497 -4.42 -23.89 26.21
CA LYS A 497 -5.50 -24.03 25.24
C LYS A 497 -6.87 -24.20 25.91
N GLU A 498 -6.93 -24.92 27.01
CA GLU A 498 -8.14 -25.16 27.79
C GLU A 498 -8.77 -23.85 28.29
N THR A 499 -7.92 -22.90 28.74
CA THR A 499 -8.40 -21.58 29.16
C THR A 499 -9.10 -20.82 28.01
N LEU A 500 -8.54 -20.88 26.79
CA LEU A 500 -9.18 -20.28 25.60
C LEU A 500 -10.49 -20.98 25.24
N GLN A 501 -10.55 -22.32 25.34
CA GLN A 501 -11.74 -23.10 25.07
C GLN A 501 -12.88 -22.82 26.07
N ASP A 502 -12.55 -22.60 27.33
CA ASP A 502 -13.55 -22.24 28.35
C ASP A 502 -14.08 -20.81 28.10
N MET A 503 -13.21 -19.89 27.71
CA MET A 503 -13.62 -18.54 27.30
C MET A 503 -14.50 -18.58 26.04
N GLU A 504 -14.16 -19.43 25.07
CA GLU A 504 -14.94 -19.62 23.84
C GLU A 504 -16.39 -20.03 24.16
N LYS A 505 -16.56 -21.01 25.04
CA LYS A 505 -17.91 -21.48 25.46
C LYS A 505 -18.68 -20.37 26.17
N ALA A 506 -18.03 -19.67 27.12
CA ALA A 506 -18.66 -18.60 27.86
C ALA A 506 -19.08 -17.42 26.96
N ASN A 507 -18.20 -17.00 26.03
CA ASN A 507 -18.52 -15.93 25.09
C ASN A 507 -19.58 -16.33 24.06
N GLN A 508 -19.60 -17.60 23.62
CA GLN A 508 -20.64 -18.07 22.69
C GLN A 508 -22.03 -17.94 23.29
N ALA A 509 -22.17 -18.25 24.57
CA ALA A 509 -23.46 -18.08 25.25
C ALA A 509 -23.92 -16.62 25.26
N VAL A 510 -22.99 -15.67 25.50
CA VAL A 510 -23.29 -14.23 25.45
C VAL A 510 -23.62 -13.76 24.01
N ILE A 511 -22.92 -14.28 23.02
CA ILE A 511 -23.18 -13.97 21.60
C ILE A 511 -24.58 -14.45 21.20
N ASP A 512 -24.99 -15.64 21.65
CA ASP A 512 -26.30 -16.21 21.36
C ASP A 512 -27.43 -15.39 22.02
N GLU A 513 -27.24 -14.98 23.28
CA GLU A 513 -28.17 -14.10 23.99
C GLU A 513 -28.32 -12.74 23.30
N LEU A 514 -27.21 -12.09 22.96
CA LEU A 514 -27.22 -10.80 22.25
C LEU A 514 -27.84 -10.92 20.85
N THR A 515 -27.62 -12.04 20.17
CA THR A 515 -28.23 -12.31 18.87
C THR A 515 -29.73 -12.35 18.98
N GLN A 516 -30.27 -13.06 19.99
CA GLN A 516 -31.72 -13.15 20.24
C GLN A 516 -32.31 -11.78 20.61
N GLU A 517 -31.65 -11.02 21.51
CA GLU A 517 -32.10 -9.68 21.87
C GLU A 517 -32.14 -8.75 20.66
N ILE A 518 -31.13 -8.81 19.78
CA ILE A 518 -31.06 -8.00 18.54
C ILE A 518 -32.20 -8.39 17.59
N TYR A 519 -32.49 -9.67 17.43
CA TYR A 519 -33.60 -10.15 16.58
C TYR A 519 -34.98 -9.74 17.13
N ASP A 520 -35.14 -9.80 18.43
CA ASP A 520 -36.39 -9.37 19.09
C ASP A 520 -36.61 -7.84 18.91
N LEU A 521 -35.54 -7.03 19.05
CA LEU A 521 -35.60 -5.59 18.82
C LEU A 521 -35.78 -5.23 17.32
N ALA A 522 -35.23 -6.03 16.42
CA ALA A 522 -35.39 -5.87 14.99
C ALA A 522 -36.73 -6.35 14.44
N GLY A 523 -37.43 -7.25 15.19
CA GLY A 523 -38.65 -7.94 14.75
C GLY A 523 -38.38 -8.92 13.59
N MET A 524 -37.13 -9.31 13.35
CA MET A 524 -36.74 -10.25 12.29
C MET A 524 -35.30 -10.78 12.48
N GLU A 525 -35.06 -11.95 11.93
CA GLU A 525 -33.71 -12.50 11.82
C GLU A 525 -32.99 -11.90 10.61
N PHE A 526 -31.70 -11.62 10.76
CA PHE A 526 -30.80 -11.11 9.70
C PHE A 526 -29.34 -11.39 10.05
N ASN A 527 -28.43 -11.28 9.08
CA ASN A 527 -27.00 -11.42 9.35
C ASN A 527 -26.44 -10.12 9.95
N ILE A 528 -26.24 -10.10 11.29
CA ILE A 528 -25.72 -8.95 12.06
C ILE A 528 -24.31 -8.52 11.57
N ASN A 529 -23.51 -9.48 11.06
CA ASN A 529 -22.18 -9.25 10.52
C ASN A 529 -22.19 -8.73 9.08
N SER A 530 -23.36 -8.65 8.41
CA SER A 530 -23.48 -8.08 7.08
C SER A 530 -23.69 -6.57 7.15
N PRO A 531 -22.72 -5.72 6.76
CA PRO A 531 -22.89 -4.25 6.78
C PRO A 531 -24.08 -3.81 5.92
N LYS A 532 -24.37 -4.53 4.82
CA LYS A 532 -25.49 -4.25 3.93
C LYS A 532 -26.83 -4.49 4.61
N GLN A 533 -27.06 -5.70 5.16
CA GLN A 533 -28.31 -6.04 5.83
C GLN A 533 -28.55 -5.17 7.07
N LEU A 534 -27.48 -4.89 7.81
CA LEU A 534 -27.56 -4.01 8.97
C LEU A 534 -27.89 -2.56 8.57
N GLY A 535 -27.29 -2.05 7.50
CA GLY A 535 -27.57 -0.72 6.96
C GLY A 535 -29.03 -0.59 6.49
N GLU A 536 -29.55 -1.59 5.77
CA GLU A 536 -30.96 -1.68 5.36
C GLU A 536 -31.92 -1.73 6.57
N LEU A 537 -31.57 -2.50 7.61
CA LEU A 537 -32.36 -2.56 8.84
C LEU A 537 -32.43 -1.19 9.53
N LEU A 538 -31.28 -0.60 9.85
CA LEU A 538 -31.20 0.61 10.67
C LEU A 538 -31.75 1.85 9.94
N PHE A 539 -31.45 2.03 8.66
CA PHE A 539 -31.76 3.27 7.94
C PHE A 539 -33.00 3.18 7.05
N ASP A 540 -33.28 2.01 6.44
CA ASP A 540 -34.44 1.88 5.54
C ASP A 540 -35.68 1.37 6.29
N LYS A 541 -35.54 0.39 7.23
CA LYS A 541 -36.68 -0.18 7.97
C LYS A 541 -36.98 0.58 9.26
N MET A 542 -35.96 0.79 10.12
CA MET A 542 -36.11 1.48 11.39
C MET A 542 -36.06 3.00 11.26
N GLN A 543 -35.71 3.54 10.08
CA GLN A 543 -35.69 4.97 9.73
C GLN A 543 -34.83 5.81 10.68
N LEU A 544 -33.70 5.28 11.17
CA LEU A 544 -32.78 6.05 11.98
C LEU A 544 -32.16 7.21 11.17
N PRO A 545 -31.76 8.31 11.84
CA PRO A 545 -31.26 9.50 11.14
C PRO A 545 -30.06 9.22 10.24
N THR A 546 -30.21 9.44 8.93
CA THR A 546 -29.15 9.25 7.93
C THR A 546 -28.10 10.35 7.96
N SER A 547 -28.31 11.43 8.72
CA SER A 547 -27.34 12.52 8.93
C SER A 547 -26.04 12.06 9.61
N TYR A 548 -26.07 10.94 10.31
CA TYR A 548 -24.91 10.36 11.00
C TYR A 548 -24.10 9.40 10.12
N THR A 549 -24.60 9.02 8.95
CA THR A 549 -23.95 8.04 8.06
C THR A 549 -23.67 8.59 6.68
N LYS A 550 -22.82 7.89 5.91
CA LYS A 550 -22.56 8.18 4.50
C LYS A 550 -22.96 6.98 3.65
N LYS A 551 -23.55 7.23 2.49
CA LYS A 551 -23.78 6.18 1.48
C LYS A 551 -22.44 5.73 0.89
N THR A 552 -22.20 4.41 0.96
CA THR A 552 -21.07 3.72 0.33
C THR A 552 -21.55 2.98 -0.93
N LYS A 553 -20.65 2.35 -1.67
CA LYS A 553 -21.02 1.51 -2.83
C LYS A 553 -21.95 0.35 -2.48
N THR A 554 -21.91 -0.12 -1.22
CA THR A 554 -22.66 -1.29 -0.72
C THR A 554 -23.85 -0.92 0.16
N GLY A 555 -24.19 0.37 0.30
CA GLY A 555 -25.28 0.86 1.14
C GLY A 555 -24.83 1.88 2.18
N TYR A 556 -25.56 2.02 3.27
CA TYR A 556 -25.19 2.92 4.36
C TYR A 556 -24.01 2.38 5.17
N SER A 557 -23.10 3.27 5.56
CA SER A 557 -22.01 2.89 6.47
C SER A 557 -22.55 2.53 7.84
N THR A 558 -22.10 1.38 8.36
CA THR A 558 -22.35 0.92 9.72
C THR A 558 -21.06 0.83 10.53
N ALA A 559 -20.11 1.75 10.24
CA ALA A 559 -18.86 1.85 10.97
C ALA A 559 -19.10 2.22 12.45
N VAL A 560 -18.14 1.90 13.31
CA VAL A 560 -18.27 2.07 14.77
C VAL A 560 -18.64 3.50 15.15
N ASP A 561 -17.99 4.49 14.53
CA ASP A 561 -18.25 5.93 14.78
C ASP A 561 -19.68 6.36 14.42
N VAL A 562 -20.30 5.73 13.42
CA VAL A 562 -21.70 5.93 13.04
C VAL A 562 -22.62 5.29 14.09
N LEU A 563 -22.34 4.06 14.48
CA LEU A 563 -23.16 3.35 15.46
C LEU A 563 -23.06 3.98 16.86
N GLU A 564 -21.90 4.45 17.29
CA GLU A 564 -21.74 5.16 18.58
C GLU A 564 -22.58 6.43 18.66
N ARG A 565 -22.75 7.16 17.55
CA ARG A 565 -23.65 8.34 17.51
C ARG A 565 -25.13 7.97 17.55
N LEU A 566 -25.49 6.79 17.08
CA LEU A 566 -26.87 6.28 17.05
C LEU A 566 -27.24 5.53 18.34
N ALA A 567 -26.27 5.01 19.09
CA ALA A 567 -26.52 4.23 20.32
C ALA A 567 -27.39 4.96 21.36
N PRO A 568 -27.20 6.29 21.63
CA PRO A 568 -28.04 6.99 22.60
C PRO A 568 -29.52 7.10 22.22
N ILE A 569 -29.85 6.93 20.94
CA ILE A 569 -31.22 7.09 20.41
C ILE A 569 -31.88 5.77 20.00
N SER A 570 -31.14 4.66 20.03
CA SER A 570 -31.69 3.36 19.60
C SER A 570 -31.07 2.20 20.39
N PRO A 571 -31.86 1.49 21.23
CA PRO A 571 -31.36 0.39 22.05
C PRO A 571 -30.73 -0.75 21.24
N ILE A 572 -31.27 -1.08 20.05
CA ILE A 572 -30.72 -2.13 19.20
C ILE A 572 -29.29 -1.81 18.77
N VAL A 573 -28.96 -0.52 18.56
CA VAL A 573 -27.61 -0.10 18.14
C VAL A 573 -26.59 -0.37 19.26
N SER A 574 -26.96 -0.11 20.52
CA SER A 574 -26.12 -0.44 21.68
C SER A 574 -25.84 -1.93 21.76
N LYS A 575 -26.86 -2.80 21.53
CA LYS A 575 -26.71 -4.25 21.51
C LYS A 575 -25.86 -4.73 20.32
N ILE A 576 -25.96 -4.10 19.15
CA ILE A 576 -25.14 -4.41 17.98
C ILE A 576 -23.67 -4.04 18.25
N LEU A 577 -23.40 -2.93 18.91
CA LEU A 577 -22.03 -2.55 19.30
C LEU A 577 -21.43 -3.58 20.26
N GLU A 578 -22.19 -3.99 21.29
CA GLU A 578 -21.78 -5.02 22.25
C GLU A 578 -21.54 -6.36 21.56
N TYR A 579 -22.47 -6.80 20.71
CA TYR A 579 -22.32 -8.02 19.90
C TYR A 579 -21.05 -8.01 19.05
N ARG A 580 -20.82 -6.93 18.29
CA ARG A 580 -19.64 -6.81 17.43
C ARG A 580 -18.34 -6.85 18.21
N GLN A 581 -18.32 -6.26 19.39
CA GLN A 581 -17.16 -6.26 20.27
C GLN A 581 -16.84 -7.69 20.75
N ILE A 582 -17.84 -8.42 21.27
CA ILE A 582 -17.67 -9.77 21.80
C ILE A 582 -17.41 -10.77 20.66
N ALA A 583 -18.11 -10.65 19.53
CA ALA A 583 -17.89 -11.48 18.35
C ALA A 583 -16.47 -11.32 17.78
N LYS A 584 -15.92 -10.11 17.79
CA LYS A 584 -14.52 -9.85 17.38
C LYS A 584 -13.52 -10.47 18.37
N LEU A 585 -13.77 -10.36 19.68
CA LEU A 585 -12.94 -11.03 20.68
C LEU A 585 -12.96 -12.55 20.48
N GLN A 586 -14.15 -13.11 20.26
CA GLN A 586 -14.34 -14.54 20.01
C GLN A 586 -13.55 -14.99 18.79
N SER A 587 -13.83 -14.40 17.63
CA SER A 587 -13.27 -14.86 16.35
C SER A 587 -11.77 -14.60 16.21
N THR A 588 -11.28 -13.44 16.65
CA THR A 588 -9.89 -13.03 16.41
C THR A 588 -8.95 -13.51 17.50
N TYR A 589 -9.33 -13.37 18.77
CA TYR A 589 -8.42 -13.58 19.89
C TYR A 589 -8.67 -14.87 20.68
N ILE A 590 -9.88 -15.40 20.70
CA ILE A 590 -10.15 -16.63 21.46
C ILE A 590 -10.06 -17.85 20.54
N VAL A 591 -10.83 -17.88 19.45
CA VAL A 591 -10.78 -18.97 18.47
C VAL A 591 -9.54 -18.84 17.60
N GLY A 592 -9.29 -17.65 17.04
CA GLY A 592 -8.18 -17.43 16.12
C GLY A 592 -6.79 -17.69 16.73
N LEU A 593 -6.56 -17.42 18.03
CA LEU A 593 -5.30 -17.76 18.68
C LEU A 593 -5.05 -19.27 18.80
N GLN A 594 -6.10 -20.08 18.90
CA GLN A 594 -5.96 -21.54 19.04
C GLN A 594 -5.32 -22.17 17.79
N ASP A 595 -5.54 -21.58 16.61
CA ASP A 595 -4.97 -22.05 15.34
C ASP A 595 -3.46 -21.82 15.25
N PHE A 596 -2.92 -20.90 16.05
CA PHE A 596 -1.47 -20.58 16.09
C PHE A 596 -0.71 -21.32 17.19
N ILE A 597 -1.39 -22.13 18.02
CA ILE A 597 -0.70 -22.95 19.02
C ILE A 597 -0.03 -24.13 18.30
N LEU A 598 1.30 -24.17 18.29
CA LEU A 598 2.08 -25.23 17.66
C LEU A 598 2.13 -26.49 18.55
N LYS A 599 2.78 -27.55 18.05
CA LYS A 599 2.85 -28.86 18.73
C LYS A 599 3.52 -28.84 20.09
N ASP A 600 4.35 -27.86 20.35
CA ASP A 600 5.03 -27.63 21.63
C ASP A 600 4.15 -26.89 22.66
N GLY A 601 2.91 -26.56 22.31
CA GLY A 601 1.98 -25.84 23.17
C GLY A 601 2.24 -24.32 23.25
N LYS A 602 3.04 -23.78 22.33
CA LYS A 602 3.44 -22.38 22.31
C LYS A 602 2.90 -21.65 21.08
N ILE A 603 2.84 -20.34 21.19
CA ILE A 603 2.64 -19.41 20.09
C ILE A 603 3.98 -18.74 19.77
N HIS A 604 4.38 -18.82 18.51
CA HIS A 604 5.57 -18.19 17.95
C HIS A 604 5.14 -17.06 17.01
N THR A 605 4.86 -15.88 17.58
CA THR A 605 4.53 -14.71 16.76
C THR A 605 5.73 -14.28 15.91
N ARG A 606 5.49 -13.71 14.74
CA ARG A 606 6.53 -13.11 13.91
C ARG A 606 6.58 -11.60 14.11
N TYR A 607 7.74 -11.04 14.40
CA TYR A 607 7.94 -9.60 14.45
C TYR A 607 8.36 -9.07 13.09
N LEU A 608 7.58 -8.15 12.53
CA LEU A 608 7.96 -7.40 11.32
C LEU A 608 8.75 -6.17 11.75
N GLN A 609 10.06 -6.21 11.51
CA GLN A 609 11.00 -5.15 11.89
C GLN A 609 11.03 -4.03 10.85
N ASP A 610 10.58 -4.32 9.65
CA ASP A 610 10.68 -3.51 8.44
C ASP A 610 9.32 -3.03 7.87
N LEU A 611 8.25 -3.07 8.68
CA LEU A 611 6.91 -2.69 8.23
C LEU A 611 6.56 -1.24 8.53
N THR A 612 6.82 -0.76 9.75
CA THR A 612 6.34 0.55 10.17
C THR A 612 7.29 1.67 9.76
N GLN A 613 6.74 2.82 9.40
CA GLN A 613 7.55 3.99 9.02
C GLN A 613 8.18 4.72 10.22
N THR A 614 7.82 4.34 11.45
CA THR A 614 8.35 4.95 12.68
C THR A 614 9.45 4.14 13.34
N GLY A 615 9.76 2.94 12.84
CA GLY A 615 10.70 2.02 13.47
C GLY A 615 10.07 1.12 14.53
N ARG A 616 8.79 1.28 14.89
CA ARG A 616 8.09 0.36 15.79
C ARG A 616 8.03 -1.04 15.18
N LEU A 617 8.11 -2.06 16.03
CA LEU A 617 7.85 -3.44 15.62
C LEU A 617 6.35 -3.65 15.38
N SER A 618 6.02 -4.56 14.49
CA SER A 618 4.67 -5.10 14.31
C SER A 618 4.69 -6.60 14.54
N SER A 619 3.62 -7.17 15.07
CA SER A 619 3.48 -8.60 15.36
C SER A 619 2.42 -9.20 14.45
N VAL A 620 2.72 -10.37 13.85
CA VAL A 620 1.80 -11.11 12.97
C VAL A 620 1.90 -12.61 13.24
N ASP A 621 0.92 -13.36 12.81
CA ASP A 621 0.84 -14.82 12.87
C ASP A 621 1.03 -15.43 14.29
N PRO A 622 0.30 -14.96 15.32
CA PRO A 622 -0.73 -13.96 15.36
C PRO A 622 -0.22 -12.58 15.81
N ASN A 623 -1.05 -11.51 15.64
CA ASN A 623 -0.73 -10.20 16.20
C ASN A 623 -1.05 -10.16 17.72
N LEU A 624 -0.05 -10.37 18.55
CA LEU A 624 -0.17 -10.32 20.02
C LEU A 624 -0.17 -8.89 20.59
N GLN A 625 0.29 -7.90 19.82
CA GLN A 625 0.32 -6.49 20.26
C GLN A 625 -1.07 -5.85 20.30
N ASN A 626 -2.05 -6.43 19.62
CA ASN A 626 -3.41 -5.89 19.50
C ASN A 626 -4.44 -6.56 20.41
N ILE A 627 -4.02 -7.41 21.37
CA ILE A 627 -4.94 -7.97 22.38
C ILE A 627 -5.52 -6.83 23.19
N PRO A 628 -6.85 -6.64 23.24
CA PRO A 628 -7.47 -5.49 23.89
C PRO A 628 -7.17 -5.41 25.38
N VAL A 629 -6.67 -4.27 25.85
CA VAL A 629 -6.35 -4.04 27.28
C VAL A 629 -7.35 -3.14 27.99
N ARG A 630 -8.16 -2.38 27.24
CA ARG A 630 -9.13 -1.43 27.84
C ARG A 630 -10.41 -2.11 28.31
N LEU A 631 -10.71 -3.26 27.71
CA LEU A 631 -11.91 -4.06 28.02
C LEU A 631 -11.51 -5.20 28.93
N GLU A 632 -12.24 -5.41 30.01
CA GLU A 632 -11.97 -6.49 30.97
C GLU A 632 -11.97 -7.85 30.26
N GLN A 633 -12.98 -8.13 29.44
CA GLN A 633 -13.08 -9.38 28.66
C GLN A 633 -11.85 -9.58 27.73
N GLY A 634 -11.32 -8.49 27.14
CA GLY A 634 -10.08 -8.56 26.35
C GLY A 634 -8.84 -8.85 27.22
N ARG A 635 -8.77 -8.23 28.39
CA ARG A 635 -7.66 -8.46 29.35
C ARG A 635 -7.64 -9.91 29.83
N LEU A 636 -8.81 -10.53 30.06
CA LEU A 636 -8.94 -11.92 30.50
C LEU A 636 -8.27 -12.92 29.55
N ILE A 637 -8.17 -12.63 28.24
CA ILE A 637 -7.49 -13.47 27.26
C ILE A 637 -6.02 -13.71 27.68
N ARG A 638 -5.37 -12.71 28.30
CA ARG A 638 -4.00 -12.81 28.80
C ARG A 638 -3.79 -13.87 29.89
N LYS A 639 -4.87 -14.38 30.51
CA LYS A 639 -4.80 -15.51 31.47
C LYS A 639 -4.41 -16.83 30.80
N ALA A 640 -4.60 -16.94 29.48
CA ALA A 640 -4.18 -18.11 28.74
C ALA A 640 -2.67 -18.20 28.54
N PHE A 641 -1.94 -17.08 28.63
CA PHE A 641 -0.50 -17.00 28.44
C PHE A 641 0.21 -17.19 29.79
N VAL A 642 1.05 -18.20 29.86
CA VAL A 642 1.65 -18.72 31.11
C VAL A 642 3.13 -19.01 30.88
N PRO A 643 3.95 -19.11 31.94
CA PRO A 643 5.31 -19.64 31.83
C PRO A 643 5.31 -21.12 31.44
N GLU A 644 6.43 -21.60 30.88
CA GLU A 644 6.59 -22.98 30.42
C GLU A 644 6.46 -24.00 31.58
N THR A 645 6.97 -23.67 32.75
CA THR A 645 6.91 -24.52 33.91
C THR A 645 6.35 -23.80 35.14
N ALA A 646 5.96 -24.58 36.17
CA ALA A 646 5.46 -24.04 37.43
C ALA A 646 6.53 -23.34 38.26
N ASP A 647 7.83 -23.60 37.99
CA ASP A 647 8.97 -23.01 38.69
C ASP A 647 9.41 -21.68 38.05
N GLU A 648 8.74 -21.24 37.01
CA GLU A 648 8.96 -19.98 36.32
C GLU A 648 7.79 -19.00 36.53
N VAL A 649 8.04 -17.73 36.25
CA VAL A 649 7.08 -16.63 36.29
C VAL A 649 7.22 -15.77 35.04
N LEU A 650 6.16 -15.05 34.69
CA LEU A 650 6.24 -13.96 33.71
C LEU A 650 6.57 -12.66 34.43
N LEU A 651 7.56 -11.95 33.91
CA LEU A 651 7.96 -10.61 34.33
C LEU A 651 7.66 -9.66 33.17
N SER A 652 6.84 -8.66 33.41
CA SER A 652 6.61 -7.55 32.49
C SER A 652 7.36 -6.32 32.97
N SER A 653 8.03 -5.63 32.06
CA SER A 653 8.63 -4.32 32.30
C SER A 653 8.22 -3.34 31.20
N ASP A 654 7.60 -2.21 31.60
CA ASP A 654 7.01 -1.23 30.71
C ASP A 654 7.60 0.17 30.97
N TYR A 655 7.97 0.88 29.91
CA TYR A 655 8.44 2.26 30.05
C TYR A 655 7.33 3.21 30.47
N SER A 656 7.54 3.94 31.54
CA SER A 656 6.63 4.97 32.04
C SER A 656 6.74 6.22 31.19
N GLN A 657 5.72 6.49 30.36
CA GLN A 657 5.54 7.73 29.58
C GLN A 657 6.72 8.09 28.68
N ILE A 658 7.32 7.12 28.02
CA ILE A 658 8.54 7.29 27.22
C ILE A 658 8.41 8.38 26.14
N GLU A 659 7.28 8.48 25.44
CA GLU A 659 7.08 9.49 24.38
C GLU A 659 7.10 10.93 24.96
N LEU A 660 6.54 11.14 26.16
CA LEU A 660 6.59 12.46 26.80
C LEU A 660 8.00 12.79 27.33
N ARG A 661 8.75 11.80 27.76
CA ARG A 661 10.16 11.96 28.17
C ARG A 661 11.05 12.29 26.97
N VAL A 662 10.84 11.61 25.86
CA VAL A 662 11.49 11.93 24.56
C VAL A 662 11.11 13.33 24.11
N LEU A 663 9.83 13.73 24.19
CA LEU A 663 9.40 15.09 23.87
C LEU A 663 10.10 16.14 24.77
N ALA A 664 10.20 15.89 26.07
CA ALA A 664 10.92 16.79 27.01
C ALA A 664 12.37 16.98 26.57
N HIS A 665 13.05 15.90 26.19
CA HIS A 665 14.44 15.94 25.72
C HIS A 665 14.59 16.69 24.38
N ILE A 666 13.79 16.34 23.36
CA ILE A 666 13.91 16.93 22.01
C ILE A 666 13.47 18.41 21.99
N SER A 667 12.45 18.77 22.74
CA SER A 667 11.96 20.15 22.86
C SER A 667 12.84 21.04 23.74
N ASN A 668 13.63 20.42 24.62
CA ASN A 668 14.39 21.09 25.66
C ASN A 668 13.53 22.06 26.52
N ASP A 669 12.26 21.68 26.77
CA ASP A 669 11.35 22.50 27.57
C ASP A 669 11.69 22.38 29.06
N GLU A 670 12.12 23.50 29.66
CA GLU A 670 12.62 23.54 31.05
C GLU A 670 11.55 23.10 32.07
N HIS A 671 10.29 23.44 31.83
CA HIS A 671 9.18 23.11 32.74
C HIS A 671 8.84 21.62 32.67
N LEU A 672 8.84 21.03 31.48
CA LEU A 672 8.59 19.60 31.32
C LEU A 672 9.75 18.77 31.84
N ILE A 673 10.99 19.20 31.62
CA ILE A 673 12.20 18.57 32.16
C ILE A 673 12.18 18.60 33.71
N ALA A 674 11.89 19.76 34.30
CA ALA A 674 11.82 19.90 35.75
C ALA A 674 10.77 18.94 36.36
N ALA A 675 9.55 18.90 35.76
CA ALA A 675 8.49 18.02 36.25
C ALA A 675 8.91 16.55 36.29
N PHE A 676 9.60 16.07 35.24
CA PHE A 676 10.08 14.68 35.19
C PHE A 676 11.25 14.42 36.17
N ARG A 677 12.16 15.37 36.37
CA ARG A 677 13.27 15.24 37.32
C ARG A 677 12.80 15.24 38.78
N GLU A 678 11.73 15.96 39.07
CA GLU A 678 11.12 16.01 40.40
C GLU A 678 10.20 14.79 40.67
N GLY A 679 10.00 13.89 39.69
CA GLY A 679 9.13 12.74 39.82
C GLY A 679 7.64 13.10 39.92
N ALA A 680 7.25 14.31 39.47
CA ALA A 680 5.87 14.74 39.49
C ALA A 680 5.00 13.95 38.46
N ASP A 681 3.73 13.71 38.83
CA ASP A 681 2.76 13.19 37.85
C ASP A 681 2.51 14.26 36.78
N ILE A 682 3.01 13.98 35.57
CA ILE A 682 2.96 14.94 34.47
C ILE A 682 1.54 15.33 34.10
N HIS A 683 0.56 14.42 34.22
CA HIS A 683 -0.84 14.70 33.90
C HIS A 683 -1.46 15.60 34.99
N THR A 684 -1.13 15.39 36.22
CA THR A 684 -1.52 16.28 37.33
C THR A 684 -0.85 17.64 37.18
N SER A 685 0.44 17.70 36.88
CA SER A 685 1.17 18.95 36.63
C SER A 685 0.57 19.75 35.46
N THR A 686 0.19 19.05 34.37
CA THR A 686 -0.49 19.66 33.22
C THR A 686 -1.89 20.18 33.59
N ALA A 687 -2.67 19.42 34.39
CA ALA A 687 -3.99 19.86 34.85
C ALA A 687 -3.90 21.13 35.64
N MET A 688 -2.96 21.22 36.60
CA MET A 688 -2.71 22.41 37.36
C MET A 688 -2.37 23.61 36.47
N ARG A 689 -1.46 23.44 35.53
CA ARG A 689 -0.97 24.53 34.65
C ARG A 689 -1.99 24.98 33.61
N VAL A 690 -2.68 24.05 32.98
CA VAL A 690 -3.59 24.32 31.84
C VAL A 690 -4.99 24.69 32.30
N PHE A 691 -5.47 24.06 33.40
CA PHE A 691 -6.82 24.34 33.93
C PHE A 691 -6.81 25.35 35.08
N GLY A 692 -5.63 25.83 35.50
CA GLY A 692 -5.50 26.84 36.53
C GLY A 692 -5.79 26.32 37.96
N ILE A 693 -5.49 25.04 38.24
CA ILE A 693 -5.67 24.43 39.57
C ILE A 693 -4.39 24.68 40.38
N GLU A 694 -4.54 25.30 41.56
CA GLU A 694 -3.38 25.73 42.36
C GLU A 694 -2.65 24.60 43.08
N LYS A 695 -3.37 23.55 43.49
CA LYS A 695 -2.79 22.45 44.27
C LYS A 695 -3.05 21.08 43.61
N ALA A 696 -2.09 20.19 43.73
CA ALA A 696 -2.18 18.83 43.19
C ALA A 696 -3.33 18.01 43.81
N GLU A 697 -3.62 18.24 45.11
CA GLU A 697 -4.71 17.59 45.84
C GLU A 697 -6.11 18.01 45.36
N ASP A 698 -6.22 19.14 44.67
CA ASP A 698 -7.48 19.66 44.11
C ASP A 698 -7.73 19.13 42.67
N VAL A 699 -6.76 18.48 42.07
CA VAL A 699 -6.90 17.87 40.72
C VAL A 699 -7.81 16.64 40.79
N THR A 700 -8.98 16.75 40.22
CA THR A 700 -9.92 15.61 40.16
C THR A 700 -9.45 14.52 39.19
N PRO A 701 -9.93 13.27 39.33
CA PRO A 701 -9.65 12.21 38.38
C PRO A 701 -10.06 12.58 36.93
N ASN A 702 -11.11 13.40 36.78
CA ASN A 702 -11.55 13.89 35.48
C ASN A 702 -10.58 14.92 34.88
N ASP A 703 -10.09 15.87 35.71
CA ASP A 703 -9.09 16.84 35.26
C ASP A 703 -7.78 16.14 34.83
N ARG A 704 -7.33 15.18 35.62
CA ARG A 704 -6.16 14.39 35.28
C ARG A 704 -6.36 13.60 33.96
N ARG A 705 -7.55 13.01 33.74
CA ARG A 705 -7.91 12.33 32.50
C ARG A 705 -7.91 13.31 31.31
N ASN A 706 -8.49 14.51 31.48
CA ASN A 706 -8.52 15.54 30.45
C ASN A 706 -7.11 16.05 30.14
N ALA A 707 -6.27 16.27 31.14
CA ALA A 707 -4.88 16.65 30.98
C ALA A 707 -4.06 15.55 30.26
N LYS A 708 -4.33 14.26 30.55
CA LYS A 708 -3.75 13.14 29.80
C LYS A 708 -4.12 13.20 28.32
N ALA A 709 -5.38 13.48 27.99
CA ALA A 709 -5.83 13.65 26.61
C ALA A 709 -5.18 14.86 25.91
N VAL A 710 -4.96 15.97 26.64
CA VAL A 710 -4.22 17.13 26.12
C VAL A 710 -2.77 16.76 25.84
N ASN A 711 -2.05 16.18 26.81
CA ASN A 711 -0.64 15.77 26.66
C ASN A 711 -0.43 14.86 25.44
N PHE A 712 -1.20 13.77 25.35
CA PHE A 712 -1.09 12.87 24.21
C PHE A 712 -1.58 13.51 22.90
N GLY A 713 -2.64 14.32 22.98
CA GLY A 713 -3.12 15.08 21.85
C GLY A 713 -2.03 15.97 21.24
N ILE A 714 -1.26 16.67 22.06
CA ILE A 714 -0.17 17.54 21.62
C ILE A 714 0.94 16.71 20.95
N VAL A 715 1.38 15.60 21.58
CA VAL A 715 2.38 14.69 20.98
C VAL A 715 1.96 14.22 19.58
N TYR A 716 0.66 13.97 19.39
CA TYR A 716 0.11 13.53 18.10
C TYR A 716 -0.34 14.69 17.18
N GLY A 717 -0.05 15.95 17.54
CA GLY A 717 -0.38 17.14 16.77
C GLY A 717 -1.89 17.35 16.61
N ILE A 718 -2.69 17.11 17.67
CA ILE A 718 -4.15 17.22 17.63
C ILE A 718 -4.60 18.64 17.32
N SER A 719 -5.68 18.79 16.52
CA SER A 719 -6.33 20.08 16.30
C SER A 719 -7.31 20.41 17.43
N ASP A 720 -7.69 21.69 17.53
CA ASP A 720 -8.74 22.15 18.43
C ASP A 720 -10.08 21.42 18.24
N TYR A 721 -10.40 21.06 16.99
CA TYR A 721 -11.56 20.23 16.64
C TYR A 721 -11.42 18.79 17.17
N GLY A 722 -10.25 18.18 16.98
CA GLY A 722 -9.98 16.82 17.46
C GLY A 722 -10.03 16.74 18.98
N LEU A 723 -9.41 17.71 19.68
CA LEU A 723 -9.41 17.77 21.14
C LEU A 723 -10.83 18.01 21.69
N ALA A 724 -11.60 18.89 21.07
CA ALA A 724 -12.99 19.16 21.43
C ALA A 724 -13.86 17.89 21.40
N ASN A 725 -13.71 17.09 20.33
CA ASN A 725 -14.43 15.82 20.18
C ASN A 725 -13.98 14.79 21.22
N ASN A 726 -12.67 14.67 21.48
CA ASN A 726 -12.13 13.71 22.46
C ASN A 726 -12.59 14.00 23.90
N LEU A 727 -12.70 15.27 24.26
CA LEU A 727 -13.08 15.68 25.61
C LEU A 727 -14.59 15.97 25.78
N GLY A 728 -15.36 16.00 24.66
CA GLY A 728 -16.77 16.39 24.69
C GLY A 728 -17.00 17.84 25.10
N ILE A 729 -16.08 18.76 24.76
CA ILE A 729 -16.10 20.18 25.11
C ILE A 729 -16.28 21.08 23.89
N PRO A 730 -16.73 22.34 24.07
CA PRO A 730 -16.79 23.29 22.95
C PRO A 730 -15.40 23.52 22.32
N ARG A 731 -15.36 23.66 21.00
CA ARG A 731 -14.12 23.89 20.23
C ARG A 731 -13.32 25.12 20.74
N LYS A 732 -14.03 26.17 21.17
CA LYS A 732 -13.41 27.40 21.76
C LYS A 732 -12.61 27.08 23.02
N VAL A 733 -13.14 26.19 23.89
CA VAL A 733 -12.49 25.78 25.14
C VAL A 733 -11.28 24.90 24.82
N ALA A 734 -11.41 23.94 23.87
CA ALA A 734 -10.29 23.09 23.42
C ALA A 734 -9.15 23.94 22.84
N LYS A 735 -9.48 24.98 22.05
CA LYS A 735 -8.49 25.93 21.52
C LYS A 735 -7.77 26.67 22.65
N GLN A 736 -8.49 27.15 23.65
CA GLN A 736 -7.92 27.82 24.81
C GLN A 736 -6.97 26.89 25.59
N TYR A 737 -7.34 25.62 25.76
CA TYR A 737 -6.45 24.64 26.43
C TYR A 737 -5.14 24.45 25.65
N ILE A 738 -5.18 24.33 24.31
CA ILE A 738 -4.00 24.23 23.48
C ILE A 738 -3.14 25.50 23.58
N GLU A 739 -3.73 26.67 23.51
CA GLU A 739 -3.03 27.96 23.61
C GLU A 739 -2.35 28.09 24.99
N THR A 740 -3.07 27.83 26.09
CA THR A 740 -2.51 27.83 27.44
C THR A 740 -1.42 26.81 27.63
N TYR A 741 -1.57 25.61 27.02
CA TYR A 741 -0.51 24.58 27.03
C TYR A 741 0.79 25.12 26.44
N PHE A 742 0.73 25.71 25.24
CA PHE A 742 1.92 26.27 24.58
C PHE A 742 2.50 27.51 25.28
N GLU A 743 1.67 28.31 25.98
CA GLU A 743 2.19 29.36 26.83
C GLU A 743 2.96 28.82 28.04
N ARG A 744 2.55 27.66 28.57
CA ARG A 744 3.18 27.02 29.73
C ARG A 744 4.37 26.13 29.37
N TYR A 745 4.42 25.64 28.13
CA TYR A 745 5.46 24.80 27.58
C TYR A 745 6.00 25.36 26.25
N PRO A 746 6.69 26.52 26.28
CA PRO A 746 7.12 27.23 25.07
C PRO A 746 8.11 26.43 24.25
N GLY A 747 8.98 25.63 24.88
CA GLY A 747 9.94 24.77 24.18
C GLY A 747 9.28 23.72 23.29
N ILE A 748 8.10 23.21 23.69
CA ILE A 748 7.33 22.29 22.87
C ILE A 748 6.81 22.99 21.62
N LYS A 749 6.29 24.23 21.75
CA LYS A 749 5.84 25.04 20.61
C LYS A 749 6.96 25.28 19.62
N ASP A 750 8.11 25.71 20.12
CA ASP A 750 9.30 25.99 19.30
C ASP A 750 9.79 24.72 18.56
N TYR A 751 9.75 23.55 19.23
CA TYR A 751 10.05 22.27 18.58
C TYR A 751 9.09 21.98 17.43
N MET A 752 7.77 22.11 17.65
CA MET A 752 6.76 21.81 16.64
C MET A 752 6.91 22.72 15.40
N GLU A 753 7.14 24.00 15.59
CA GLU A 753 7.36 24.96 14.51
C GLU A 753 8.66 24.66 13.74
N ARG A 754 9.74 24.34 14.47
CA ARG A 754 11.04 24.01 13.90
C ARG A 754 11.00 22.73 13.09
N VAL A 755 10.45 21.62 13.63
CA VAL A 755 10.43 20.33 12.95
C VAL A 755 9.60 20.37 11.66
N VAL A 756 8.48 21.11 11.66
CA VAL A 756 7.65 21.28 10.45
C VAL A 756 8.38 22.12 9.40
N ARG A 757 9.06 23.19 9.80
CA ARG A 757 9.87 24.00 8.88
C ARG A 757 11.00 23.15 8.26
N ASP A 758 11.76 22.45 9.11
CA ASP A 758 12.89 21.63 8.64
C ASP A 758 12.41 20.48 7.74
N ALA A 759 11.24 19.89 8.03
CA ALA A 759 10.61 18.88 7.19
C ALA A 759 10.21 19.45 5.81
N LYS A 760 9.73 20.69 5.75
CA LYS A 760 9.38 21.36 4.48
C LYS A 760 10.61 21.61 3.60
N ASP A 761 11.74 21.88 4.22
CA ASP A 761 13.00 22.15 3.52
C ASP A 761 13.68 20.84 3.07
N LYS A 762 13.73 19.82 3.93
CA LYS A 762 14.45 18.56 3.70
C LYS A 762 13.61 17.49 2.99
N GLY A 763 12.29 17.49 3.17
CA GLY A 763 11.38 16.45 2.69
C GLY A 763 11.26 15.22 3.61
N TYR A 764 11.94 15.22 4.76
CA TYR A 764 11.93 14.14 5.75
C TYR A 764 12.13 14.66 7.17
N VAL A 765 11.86 13.81 8.16
CA VAL A 765 12.22 13.99 9.57
C VAL A 765 13.06 12.83 10.07
N GLU A 766 13.80 13.04 11.16
CA GLU A 766 14.72 12.05 11.73
C GLU A 766 14.46 11.85 13.23
N THR A 767 14.71 10.61 13.72
CA THR A 767 14.80 10.29 15.15
C THR A 767 16.13 10.77 15.72
N LEU A 768 16.32 10.62 17.03
CA LEU A 768 17.61 10.85 17.73
C LEU A 768 18.74 9.98 17.16
N PHE A 769 18.41 8.89 16.48
CA PHE A 769 19.35 7.92 15.90
C PHE A 769 19.43 7.96 14.38
N HIS A 770 19.01 9.08 13.74
CA HIS A 770 19.02 9.29 12.29
C HIS A 770 18.12 8.35 11.48
N ARG A 771 17.13 7.70 12.12
CA ARG A 771 16.08 7.00 11.38
C ARG A 771 15.25 8.02 10.63
N ARG A 772 15.19 7.90 9.30
CA ARG A 772 14.45 8.84 8.43
C ARG A 772 13.04 8.37 8.17
N ARG A 773 12.14 9.35 8.18
CA ARG A 773 10.79 9.20 7.63
C ARG A 773 10.57 10.23 6.55
N GLU A 774 10.40 9.79 5.32
CA GLU A 774 10.09 10.66 4.19
C GLU A 774 8.66 11.20 4.31
N LEU A 775 8.47 12.47 3.93
CA LEU A 775 7.21 13.20 4.00
C LEU A 775 6.90 13.88 2.65
N PRO A 776 6.56 13.11 1.61
CA PRO A 776 6.32 13.65 0.27
C PRO A 776 5.17 14.68 0.23
N ASP A 777 4.23 14.55 1.15
CA ASP A 777 3.04 15.42 1.25
C ASP A 777 3.24 16.68 2.13
N ILE A 778 4.43 16.94 2.67
CA ILE A 778 4.66 18.04 3.63
C ILE A 778 4.43 19.43 3.01
N ASN A 779 4.63 19.56 1.70
CA ASN A 779 4.40 20.78 0.92
C ASN A 779 3.11 20.71 0.09
N ALA A 780 2.21 19.73 0.34
CA ALA A 780 0.96 19.59 -0.39
C ALA A 780 0.08 20.86 -0.27
N ARG A 781 -0.50 21.29 -1.39
CA ARG A 781 -1.41 22.46 -1.39
C ARG A 781 -2.75 22.16 -0.72
N ASN A 782 -3.21 20.90 -0.79
CA ASN A 782 -4.40 20.49 -0.06
C ASN A 782 -4.16 20.63 1.45
N PHE A 783 -4.94 21.46 2.09
CA PHE A 783 -4.83 21.77 3.52
C PHE A 783 -4.87 20.51 4.40
N ASN A 784 -5.80 19.60 4.15
CA ASN A 784 -5.96 18.39 4.98
C ASN A 784 -4.79 17.44 4.82
N VAL A 785 -4.28 17.27 3.59
CA VAL A 785 -3.11 16.42 3.29
C VAL A 785 -1.86 17.00 3.92
N ARG A 786 -1.62 18.30 3.74
CA ARG A 786 -0.50 19.00 4.36
C ARG A 786 -0.56 18.96 5.88
N GLN A 787 -1.73 19.22 6.48
CA GLN A 787 -1.92 19.14 7.93
C GLN A 787 -1.66 17.73 8.46
N PHE A 788 -2.03 16.69 7.71
CA PHE A 788 -1.70 15.32 8.08
C PHE A 788 -0.18 15.09 8.06
N ALA A 789 0.51 15.56 7.02
CA ALA A 789 1.97 15.46 6.92
C ALA A 789 2.69 16.28 8.01
N GLU A 790 2.19 17.49 8.36
CA GLU A 790 2.71 18.31 9.45
C GLU A 790 2.57 17.61 10.82
N ARG A 791 1.41 16.99 11.11
CA ARG A 791 1.24 16.14 12.30
C ARG A 791 2.18 14.95 12.32
N THR A 792 2.36 14.33 11.16
CA THR A 792 3.31 13.21 11.00
C THR A 792 4.76 13.66 11.25
N ALA A 793 5.13 14.86 10.79
CA ALA A 793 6.45 15.45 11.04
C ALA A 793 6.71 15.68 12.52
N ILE A 794 5.71 16.13 13.28
CA ILE A 794 5.80 16.38 14.71
C ILE A 794 5.94 15.06 15.50
N ASN A 795 5.09 14.08 15.18
CA ASN A 795 4.99 12.83 15.93
C ASN A 795 6.15 11.86 15.65
N SER A 796 6.60 11.75 14.37
CA SER A 796 7.53 10.68 13.97
C SER A 796 8.87 10.70 14.69
N PRO A 797 9.53 11.84 14.94
CA PRO A 797 10.77 11.87 15.73
C PRO A 797 10.57 11.40 17.18
N ILE A 798 9.44 11.72 17.78
CA ILE A 798 9.12 11.33 19.17
C ILE A 798 8.87 9.84 19.26
N GLN A 799 7.90 9.36 18.47
CA GLN A 799 7.50 7.95 18.48
C GLN A 799 8.62 7.03 18.01
N GLY A 800 9.36 7.47 16.98
CA GLY A 800 10.46 6.69 16.43
C GLY A 800 11.65 6.62 17.39
N SER A 801 12.00 7.72 18.07
CA SER A 801 13.06 7.70 19.10
C SER A 801 12.68 6.85 20.30
N ALA A 802 11.40 6.86 20.72
CA ALA A 802 10.93 5.97 21.78
C ALA A 802 11.08 4.49 21.39
N ALA A 803 10.74 4.14 20.14
CA ALA A 803 10.94 2.79 19.61
C ALA A 803 12.43 2.40 19.54
N ASP A 804 13.29 3.31 19.10
CA ASP A 804 14.73 3.09 19.04
C ASP A 804 15.34 2.87 20.44
N ILE A 805 14.89 3.63 21.46
CA ILE A 805 15.33 3.43 22.86
C ILE A 805 14.95 2.03 23.36
N LEU A 806 13.73 1.58 23.11
CA LEU A 806 13.30 0.23 23.49
C LEU A 806 14.13 -0.84 22.79
N LYS A 807 14.47 -0.66 21.51
CA LYS A 807 15.35 -1.58 20.76
C LYS A 807 16.73 -1.67 21.38
N ILE A 808 17.32 -0.55 21.79
CA ILE A 808 18.60 -0.52 22.51
C ILE A 808 18.48 -1.25 23.84
N ALA A 809 17.40 -1.00 24.60
CA ALA A 809 17.16 -1.72 25.86
C ALA A 809 17.08 -3.23 25.65
N MET A 810 16.37 -3.71 24.61
CA MET A 810 16.27 -5.14 24.30
C MET A 810 17.63 -5.75 23.93
N ILE A 811 18.44 -5.06 23.14
CA ILE A 811 19.79 -5.52 22.75
C ILE A 811 20.69 -5.61 23.99
N ASN A 812 20.69 -4.56 24.82
CA ASN A 812 21.50 -4.52 26.05
C ASN A 812 21.05 -5.59 27.03
N LEU A 813 19.74 -5.83 27.16
CA LEU A 813 19.20 -6.85 28.04
C LEU A 813 19.55 -8.26 27.56
N ASP A 814 19.44 -8.58 26.27
CA ASP A 814 19.86 -9.87 25.71
C ASP A 814 21.33 -10.14 26.00
N LYS A 815 22.19 -9.12 25.82
CA LYS A 815 23.60 -9.22 26.14
C LYS A 815 23.83 -9.48 27.64
N ALA A 816 23.15 -8.73 28.49
CA ALA A 816 23.30 -8.87 29.95
C ALA A 816 22.82 -10.25 30.45
N LEU A 817 21.75 -10.78 29.88
CA LEU A 817 21.25 -12.13 30.17
C LEU A 817 22.27 -13.20 29.78
N VAL A 818 22.88 -13.07 28.57
CA VAL A 818 23.93 -14.00 28.11
C VAL A 818 25.19 -13.91 28.96
N ASP A 819 25.71 -12.70 29.23
CA ASP A 819 26.93 -12.46 30.02
C ASP A 819 26.75 -12.95 31.46
N GLY A 820 25.56 -12.76 32.05
CA GLY A 820 25.17 -13.23 33.38
C GLY A 820 24.87 -14.74 33.45
N ARG A 821 24.80 -15.43 32.31
CA ARG A 821 24.40 -16.84 32.15
C ARG A 821 23.06 -17.16 32.78
N PHE A 822 22.09 -16.22 32.69
CA PHE A 822 20.75 -16.43 33.18
C PHE A 822 19.98 -17.38 32.25
N LYS A 823 19.06 -18.14 32.82
CA LYS A 823 18.12 -18.99 32.08
C LYS A 823 16.89 -18.20 31.58
N THR A 824 16.68 -17.02 32.14
CA THR A 824 15.61 -16.09 31.80
C THR A 824 15.64 -15.78 30.30
N LYS A 825 14.46 -15.77 29.69
CA LYS A 825 14.27 -15.52 28.24
C LYS A 825 13.35 -14.31 28.02
N MET A 826 13.68 -13.45 27.08
CA MET A 826 12.69 -12.51 26.54
C MET A 826 11.72 -13.29 25.64
N LEU A 827 10.41 -13.08 25.82
CA LEU A 827 9.37 -13.78 25.05
C LEU A 827 8.61 -12.84 24.11
N LEU A 828 8.13 -11.70 24.63
CA LEU A 828 7.31 -10.79 23.86
C LEU A 828 7.75 -9.33 24.01
N GLN A 829 7.48 -8.57 22.96
CA GLN A 829 7.53 -7.12 22.95
C GLN A 829 6.15 -6.58 22.54
N VAL A 830 5.52 -5.74 23.37
CA VAL A 830 4.17 -5.21 23.17
C VAL A 830 4.16 -3.71 23.46
N HIS A 831 4.10 -2.87 22.42
CA HIS A 831 4.18 -1.40 22.52
C HIS A 831 5.49 -0.92 23.19
N ASP A 832 5.42 -0.48 24.45
CA ASP A 832 6.58 -0.01 25.23
C ASP A 832 7.00 -1.03 26.32
N GLU A 833 6.45 -2.26 26.26
CA GLU A 833 6.56 -3.34 27.24
C GLU A 833 7.42 -4.49 26.70
N ILE A 834 8.25 -5.08 27.54
CA ILE A 834 8.98 -6.33 27.32
C ILE A 834 8.46 -7.37 28.31
N ILE A 835 8.19 -8.59 27.84
CA ILE A 835 7.75 -9.70 28.68
C ILE A 835 8.82 -10.78 28.65
N LEU A 836 9.25 -11.18 29.85
CA LEU A 836 10.24 -12.20 30.07
C LEU A 836 9.63 -13.40 30.82
N GLU A 837 10.25 -14.56 30.61
CA GLU A 837 10.03 -15.77 31.41
C GLU A 837 11.26 -16.01 32.28
N ALA A 838 11.11 -15.97 33.59
CA ALA A 838 12.19 -16.07 34.53
C ALA A 838 11.99 -17.22 35.52
N PRO A 839 13.00 -18.06 35.77
CA PRO A 839 13.03 -18.99 36.93
C PRO A 839 12.85 -18.22 38.23
N LYS A 840 12.08 -18.76 39.17
CA LYS A 840 11.81 -18.11 40.46
C LYS A 840 13.09 -17.85 41.29
N ASP A 841 14.11 -18.69 41.10
CA ASP A 841 15.42 -18.53 41.78
C ASP A 841 16.27 -17.41 41.16
N GLU A 842 16.00 -16.97 39.96
CA GLU A 842 16.66 -15.83 39.30
C GLU A 842 15.90 -14.50 39.48
N LEU A 843 14.65 -14.53 39.94
CA LEU A 843 13.70 -13.42 39.83
C LEU A 843 14.22 -12.11 40.41
N GLU A 844 14.74 -12.10 41.68
CA GLU A 844 15.22 -10.88 42.32
C GLU A 844 16.40 -10.23 41.56
N ALA A 845 17.29 -11.06 41.01
CA ALA A 845 18.42 -10.59 40.21
C ALA A 845 17.94 -10.05 38.84
N ILE A 846 16.94 -10.70 38.25
CA ILE A 846 16.40 -10.32 36.95
C ILE A 846 15.55 -9.03 37.01
N GLU A 847 14.70 -8.86 38.04
CA GLU A 847 13.97 -7.59 38.25
C GLU A 847 14.96 -6.42 38.29
N LYS A 848 15.98 -6.52 39.10
CA LYS A 848 17.01 -5.48 39.19
C LYS A 848 17.73 -5.26 37.85
N LEU A 849 18.14 -6.35 37.15
CA LEU A 849 18.86 -6.28 35.87
C LEU A 849 18.01 -5.60 34.77
N VAL A 850 16.75 -6.02 34.65
CA VAL A 850 15.82 -5.48 33.64
C VAL A 850 15.59 -3.99 33.86
N LYS A 851 15.30 -3.61 35.10
CA LYS A 851 15.10 -2.21 35.47
C LYS A 851 16.32 -1.33 35.17
N GLU A 852 17.48 -1.73 35.67
CA GLU A 852 18.74 -1.01 35.45
C GLU A 852 19.05 -0.89 33.93
N THR A 853 18.84 -1.94 33.16
CA THR A 853 19.14 -1.97 31.73
C THR A 853 18.19 -1.07 30.95
N MET A 854 16.88 -1.10 31.28
CA MET A 854 15.91 -0.25 30.60
C MET A 854 16.10 1.24 30.97
N GLU A 855 16.30 1.54 32.23
CA GLU A 855 16.47 2.92 32.71
C GLU A 855 17.80 3.56 32.25
N SER A 856 18.81 2.75 31.95
CA SER A 856 20.14 3.19 31.45
C SER A 856 20.34 3.01 29.94
N ALA A 857 19.29 2.65 29.18
CA ALA A 857 19.41 2.38 27.76
C ALA A 857 20.01 3.55 26.96
N ILE A 858 19.69 4.78 27.34
CA ILE A 858 20.25 6.02 26.81
C ILE A 858 20.19 7.12 27.84
N GLU A 859 21.10 8.08 27.77
CA GLU A 859 21.08 9.28 28.61
C GLU A 859 20.23 10.37 27.94
N LEU A 860 19.13 10.76 28.57
CA LEU A 860 18.28 11.87 28.21
C LEU A 860 18.39 13.02 29.22
N SER A 861 17.85 14.20 28.87
CA SER A 861 17.74 15.32 29.84
C SER A 861 16.78 15.03 31.00
N VAL A 862 16.02 13.95 30.94
CA VAL A 862 15.11 13.43 31.96
C VAL A 862 15.40 11.95 32.22
N PRO A 863 15.16 11.41 33.44
CA PRO A 863 15.36 10.00 33.69
C PRO A 863 14.38 9.15 32.88
N LEU A 864 14.83 7.99 32.39
CA LEU A 864 13.96 6.92 31.96
C LEU A 864 13.48 6.15 33.19
N VAL A 865 12.24 5.71 33.20
CA VAL A 865 11.65 4.94 34.32
C VAL A 865 10.93 3.73 33.72
N ALA A 866 11.20 2.55 34.28
CA ALA A 866 10.55 1.30 33.93
C ALA A 866 9.74 0.78 35.15
N ASP A 867 8.49 0.43 34.89
CA ASP A 867 7.59 -0.17 35.89
C ASP A 867 7.51 -1.68 35.66
N GLU A 868 7.66 -2.47 36.74
CA GLU A 868 7.74 -3.92 36.68
C GLU A 868 6.55 -4.57 37.35
N SER A 869 6.11 -5.69 36.84
CA SER A 869 5.05 -6.54 37.40
C SER A 869 5.35 -8.01 37.13
N VAL A 870 5.07 -8.87 38.13
CA VAL A 870 5.33 -10.32 38.07
C VAL A 870 4.03 -11.11 38.27
N GLY A 871 3.87 -12.20 37.55
CA GLY A 871 2.67 -13.05 37.67
C GLY A 871 2.86 -14.46 37.12
N GLN A 872 1.92 -15.35 37.47
CA GLN A 872 1.84 -16.70 36.88
C GLN A 872 1.13 -16.72 35.52
N THR A 873 0.56 -15.58 35.14
CA THR A 873 -0.07 -15.35 33.83
C THR A 873 0.30 -13.96 33.35
N TRP A 874 0.25 -13.73 32.04
CA TRP A 874 0.42 -12.38 31.50
C TRP A 874 -0.64 -11.38 32.02
N TYR A 875 -1.82 -11.88 32.42
CA TYR A 875 -2.84 -11.05 33.05
C TYR A 875 -2.40 -10.51 34.43
N GLU A 876 -1.73 -11.33 35.23
CA GLU A 876 -1.24 -10.96 36.57
C GLU A 876 0.03 -10.11 36.50
N ALA A 877 0.84 -10.32 35.48
CA ALA A 877 2.07 -9.57 35.20
C ALA A 877 1.81 -8.17 34.60
N LYS A 878 0.60 -7.60 34.76
CA LYS A 878 0.27 -6.25 34.26
C LYS A 878 -0.66 -5.47 35.17
#